data_8f7faa302cd6c654ee397e1fa68f2030
#
_entry.id   8f7faa302cd6c654ee397e1fa68f2030
#
_cell.length_a   1.000
_cell.length_b   1.000
_cell.length_c   1.000
_cell.angle_alpha   90.00
_cell.angle_beta   90.00
_cell.angle_gamma   90.00
#
_symmetry.space_group_name_H-M   'P 1'
#
loop_
_entity.id
_entity.type
_entity.pdbx_description
1 polymer ?
#
loop_
_entity_poly.entity_id
_entity_poly.type
_entity_poly.pdbx_seq_one_letter_code
_entity_poly.pdbx_strand_id
1 'polypeptide(L)'
;MEVPSEAPSGEHPDVEPSPHPRPARANAGGIASHRRARRLRRLAGLAVLMAPTLWVVTTDFLRRGRLLLAFDRPHALGYLGSVVESLIFWSVLLHVAARRRGGFSAGVAALFLLLFTLAMGIEGAFHAFYNIYLSMDGQVHSKSIPWSIVGTLPFSRPIVLAHVLGAFVLGAGLLVLARRFVRPSLWPRRITPLLVPFALYAVIRIPVSYRTLQSTPFDMIYFHGVAAVTREHLGITHDSPDLRVQRREPDDVPAMTARPARPRNVLLVLQESQRADVSCIDYEPDCKLATRFTNKLLPGRFPLRQLRSNASTTAISISNIWSGVRPTERRDTLHSVPLLWDYARAAGYDTAYWTSQNLMFGNARLYVQDIPVSHRCVATDLDSQSDLDTGASDSLVSDRVIEEWGELKEPFFAVVHYSNVHFPYVYDEEFAPFQPADMDKSAEKNEEFKNYYRNVVYLSDMAVGRMLSYIRDTDAGKRTVVVYTSDHGESFREHWQLGHTSSVYDEEIHVPGWVDAPPGTLAPEEEESLRAARDELVWHLDLAPTFLDLLGLWDDPGLRPFRDHMMGHPLTRRERTTEPVPLTNCTWLWECAFRNWGMMQGPLKLEAREWDNEYHCFNVLDDPDELHNLGEQACAPLPDLARSTFHVMPNITPPGRPHTDWGKK
;
A
#
# COMPACT_ATOMS: atom_id res chain seq x y z
N MET A 1 -2.98 -65.52 -86.35
CA MET A 1 -2.21 -65.44 -87.60
C MET A 1 -0.87 -64.85 -87.23
N GLU A 2 -0.03 -65.73 -87.08
CA GLU A 2 1.20 -66.05 -87.83
C GLU A 2 2.41 -65.28 -87.26
N VAL A 3 3.26 -66.07 -86.66
CA VAL A 3 4.73 -65.96 -86.53
C VAL A 3 5.28 -66.27 -87.94
N PRO A 4 6.47 -65.85 -88.44
CA PRO A 4 7.74 -66.36 -87.96
C PRO A 4 8.89 -65.27 -87.92
N SER A 5 9.93 -65.55 -87.22
CA SER A 5 11.18 -66.30 -87.25
C SER A 5 12.35 -65.50 -87.85
N GLU A 6 13.37 -65.55 -87.17
CA GLU A 6 14.76 -66.02 -87.33
C GLU A 6 15.83 -64.96 -87.00
N ALA A 7 16.76 -65.42 -86.20
CA ALA A 7 18.07 -64.78 -85.93
C ALA A 7 19.03 -65.06 -87.13
N PRO A 8 20.16 -64.31 -87.23
CA PRO A 8 21.38 -65.03 -86.86
C PRO A 8 22.42 -64.17 -86.08
N SER A 9 23.21 -64.92 -85.35
CA SER A 9 24.53 -64.79 -84.73
C SER A 9 25.51 -63.79 -85.38
N GLY A 10 26.25 -63.08 -84.50
CA GLY A 10 27.41 -62.30 -84.88
C GLY A 10 28.28 -61.99 -83.65
N GLU A 11 29.44 -62.44 -83.65
CA GLU A 11 30.59 -62.49 -82.72
C GLU A 11 30.86 -61.27 -81.90
N HIS A 12 31.42 -61.57 -80.70
CA HIS A 12 32.06 -60.62 -79.70
C HIS A 12 33.26 -59.90 -80.27
N PRO A 13 33.56 -58.69 -79.66
CA PRO A 13 34.83 -58.59 -79.02
C PRO A 13 34.71 -58.05 -77.59
N ASP A 14 35.65 -58.50 -76.72
CA ASP A 14 35.89 -58.17 -75.33
C ASP A 14 35.96 -56.65 -75.09
N VAL A 15 35.16 -56.13 -74.14
CA VAL A 15 35.34 -54.78 -73.57
C VAL A 15 35.62 -54.95 -72.10
N GLU A 16 36.78 -54.54 -71.64
CA GLU A 16 37.22 -54.44 -70.25
C GLU A 16 36.21 -53.68 -69.38
N PRO A 17 35.94 -54.07 -68.14
CA PRO A 17 35.09 -53.34 -67.21
C PRO A 17 35.74 -52.06 -66.75
N SER A 18 35.17 -50.91 -67.07
CA SER A 18 35.53 -49.61 -66.52
C SER A 18 35.32 -49.58 -64.98
N PRO A 19 36.17 -48.93 -64.16
CA PRO A 19 36.09 -48.91 -62.71
C PRO A 19 34.86 -48.10 -62.30
N HIS A 20 33.97 -48.70 -61.50
CA HIS A 20 32.86 -48.03 -60.84
C HIS A 20 33.35 -46.84 -60.05
N PRO A 21 32.71 -45.62 -60.12
CA PRO A 21 33.03 -44.51 -59.26
C PRO A 21 32.66 -44.88 -57.80
N ARG A 22 33.65 -44.86 -56.92
CA ARG A 22 33.46 -45.03 -55.48
C ARG A 22 32.43 -43.97 -55.00
N PRO A 23 31.42 -44.35 -54.19
CA PRO A 23 30.50 -43.35 -53.64
C PRO A 23 31.29 -42.33 -52.83
N ALA A 24 31.11 -41.04 -53.17
CA ALA A 24 31.73 -39.94 -52.46
C ALA A 24 31.45 -40.08 -50.95
N ARG A 25 32.47 -40.14 -50.13
CA ARG A 25 32.38 -40.11 -48.66
C ARG A 25 31.55 -38.88 -48.31
N ALA A 26 30.27 -39.11 -48.01
CA ALA A 26 29.40 -38.05 -47.45
C ALA A 26 30.13 -37.39 -46.27
N ASN A 27 30.32 -36.08 -46.41
CA ASN A 27 31.04 -35.24 -45.44
C ASN A 27 30.45 -35.41 -44.04
N ALA A 28 30.98 -36.34 -43.22
CA ALA A 28 30.53 -36.57 -41.85
C ALA A 28 30.62 -35.28 -41.01
N GLY A 29 31.54 -34.36 -41.33
CA GLY A 29 31.66 -33.05 -40.74
C GLY A 29 30.49 -32.11 -41.04
N GLY A 30 29.92 -32.18 -42.25
CA GLY A 30 28.74 -31.39 -42.63
C GLY A 30 27.46 -31.80 -41.88
N ILE A 31 27.27 -33.09 -41.65
CA ILE A 31 26.10 -33.62 -40.92
C ILE A 31 26.22 -33.25 -39.42
N ALA A 32 27.40 -33.33 -38.83
CA ALA A 32 27.65 -32.94 -37.42
C ALA A 32 27.43 -31.42 -37.20
N SER A 33 27.94 -30.59 -38.11
CA SER A 33 27.76 -29.12 -38.04
C SER A 33 26.27 -28.73 -38.20
N HIS A 34 25.52 -29.35 -39.12
CA HIS A 34 24.10 -29.15 -39.28
C HIS A 34 23.30 -29.61 -38.06
N ARG A 35 23.65 -30.72 -37.42
CA ARG A 35 23.01 -31.18 -36.18
C ARG A 35 23.26 -30.20 -34.99
N ARG A 36 24.51 -29.71 -34.85
CA ARG A 36 24.90 -28.72 -33.86
C ARG A 36 24.13 -27.39 -34.05
N ALA A 37 24.05 -26.88 -35.28
CA ALA A 37 23.33 -25.67 -35.61
C ALA A 37 21.81 -25.81 -35.33
N ARG A 38 21.22 -26.98 -35.63
CA ARG A 38 19.80 -27.26 -35.31
C ARG A 38 19.56 -27.33 -33.81
N ARG A 39 20.49 -27.92 -33.04
CA ARG A 39 20.42 -27.97 -31.55
C ARG A 39 20.50 -26.58 -30.95
N LEU A 40 21.46 -25.75 -31.39
CA LEU A 40 21.61 -24.37 -30.93
C LEU A 40 20.38 -23.52 -31.22
N ARG A 41 19.79 -23.65 -32.40
CA ARG A 41 18.51 -22.95 -32.76
C ARG A 41 17.34 -23.41 -31.89
N ARG A 42 17.28 -24.70 -31.52
CA ARG A 42 16.23 -25.19 -30.59
C ARG A 42 16.41 -24.63 -29.21
N LEU A 43 17.65 -24.59 -28.68
CA LEU A 43 17.97 -24.00 -27.38
C LEU A 43 17.67 -22.50 -27.36
N ALA A 44 18.04 -21.76 -28.42
CA ALA A 44 17.71 -20.34 -28.54
C ALA A 44 16.19 -20.11 -28.58
N GLY A 45 15.43 -20.95 -29.28
CA GLY A 45 13.97 -20.87 -29.32
C GLY A 45 13.35 -21.14 -27.94
N LEU A 46 13.88 -22.09 -27.18
CA LEU A 46 13.43 -22.37 -25.81
C LEU A 46 13.78 -21.21 -24.88
N ALA A 47 14.99 -20.67 -24.97
CA ALA A 47 15.41 -19.51 -24.18
C ALA A 47 14.48 -18.28 -24.42
N VAL A 48 14.11 -18.04 -25.68
CA VAL A 48 13.18 -16.95 -26.02
C VAL A 48 11.80 -17.17 -25.40
N LEU A 49 11.29 -18.41 -25.40
CA LEU A 49 9.99 -18.73 -24.78
C LEU A 49 10.00 -18.52 -23.26
N MET A 50 11.14 -18.81 -22.62
CA MET A 50 11.33 -18.64 -21.17
C MET A 50 11.66 -17.20 -20.78
N ALA A 51 12.12 -16.38 -21.72
CA ALA A 51 12.67 -15.05 -21.42
C ALA A 51 11.71 -14.12 -20.66
N PRO A 52 10.40 -14.04 -20.95
CA PRO A 52 9.48 -13.21 -20.17
C PRO A 52 9.46 -13.59 -18.69
N THR A 53 9.28 -14.87 -18.38
CA THR A 53 9.24 -15.36 -16.99
C THR A 53 10.60 -15.23 -16.31
N LEU A 54 11.69 -15.49 -17.00
CA LEU A 54 13.03 -15.26 -16.44
C LEU A 54 13.28 -13.79 -16.12
N TRP A 55 12.80 -12.88 -16.97
CA TRP A 55 12.82 -11.46 -16.68
C TRP A 55 12.02 -11.13 -15.41
N VAL A 56 10.79 -11.63 -15.31
CA VAL A 56 9.92 -11.43 -14.15
C VAL A 56 10.58 -11.92 -12.87
N VAL A 57 11.04 -13.17 -12.84
CA VAL A 57 11.68 -13.77 -11.65
C VAL A 57 12.95 -13.05 -11.26
N THR A 58 13.81 -12.68 -12.25
CA THR A 58 15.04 -11.95 -11.96
C THR A 58 14.73 -10.57 -11.39
N THR A 59 13.80 -9.84 -12.00
CA THR A 59 13.40 -8.52 -11.51
C THR A 59 12.79 -8.60 -10.13
N ASP A 60 11.94 -9.58 -9.88
CA ASP A 60 11.30 -9.81 -8.60
C ASP A 60 12.33 -10.13 -7.50
N PHE A 61 13.30 -10.96 -7.84
CA PHE A 61 14.41 -11.28 -6.91
C PHE A 61 15.29 -10.07 -6.60
N LEU A 62 15.53 -9.20 -7.58
CA LEU A 62 16.29 -7.96 -7.36
C LEU A 62 15.54 -6.97 -6.48
N ARG A 63 14.22 -6.91 -6.60
CA ARG A 63 13.37 -5.96 -5.88
C ARG A 63 13.01 -6.40 -4.46
N ARG A 64 12.63 -7.66 -4.29
CA ARG A 64 12.16 -8.22 -3.00
C ARG A 64 12.81 -9.56 -2.63
N GLY A 65 14.07 -9.76 -3.01
CA GLY A 65 14.77 -11.03 -2.77
C GLY A 65 14.85 -11.42 -1.30
N ARG A 66 14.99 -10.46 -0.38
CA ARG A 66 14.96 -10.73 1.08
C ARG A 66 13.62 -11.33 1.50
N LEU A 67 12.51 -10.77 1.03
CA LEU A 67 11.16 -11.29 1.29
C LEU A 67 10.99 -12.69 0.71
N LEU A 68 11.40 -12.91 -0.55
CA LEU A 68 11.30 -14.23 -1.19
C LEU A 68 12.12 -15.31 -0.46
N LEU A 69 13.25 -14.94 0.13
CA LEU A 69 14.10 -15.83 0.92
C LEU A 69 13.52 -16.08 2.34
N ALA A 70 12.72 -15.18 2.86
CA ALA A 70 12.06 -15.32 4.15
C ALA A 70 10.75 -16.13 4.07
N PHE A 71 10.26 -16.44 2.87
CA PHE A 71 9.02 -17.21 2.72
C PHE A 71 9.08 -18.55 3.43
N ASP A 72 8.05 -18.85 4.17
CA ASP A 72 7.78 -20.19 4.66
C ASP A 72 7.50 -21.16 3.50
N ARG A 73 7.45 -22.45 3.81
CA ARG A 73 7.25 -23.49 2.79
C ARG A 73 5.97 -23.32 1.95
N PRO A 74 4.78 -23.01 2.51
CA PRO A 74 3.59 -22.73 1.73
C PRO A 74 3.73 -21.57 0.77
N HIS A 75 4.28 -20.43 1.21
CA HIS A 75 4.48 -19.26 0.36
C HIS A 75 5.51 -19.54 -0.75
N ALA A 76 6.61 -20.22 -0.44
CA ALA A 76 7.61 -20.63 -1.43
C ALA A 76 7.03 -21.56 -2.50
N LEU A 77 6.18 -22.53 -2.11
CA LEU A 77 5.50 -23.41 -3.06
C LEU A 77 4.46 -22.66 -3.89
N GLY A 78 3.73 -21.71 -3.30
CA GLY A 78 2.82 -20.81 -4.00
C GLY A 78 3.54 -20.01 -5.07
N TYR A 79 4.68 -19.39 -4.71
CA TYR A 79 5.51 -18.64 -5.65
C TYR A 79 5.99 -19.50 -6.82
N LEU A 80 6.53 -20.69 -6.54
CA LEU A 80 6.96 -21.62 -7.60
C LEU A 80 5.80 -22.03 -8.52
N GLY A 81 4.62 -22.30 -7.97
CA GLY A 81 3.41 -22.59 -8.74
C GLY A 81 3.04 -21.43 -9.67
N SER A 82 3.05 -20.20 -9.18
CA SER A 82 2.74 -19.02 -9.97
C SER A 82 3.82 -18.69 -11.01
N VAL A 83 5.08 -19.01 -10.75
CA VAL A 83 6.16 -18.94 -11.76
C VAL A 83 5.91 -19.93 -12.90
N VAL A 84 5.45 -21.16 -12.60
CA VAL A 84 5.07 -22.14 -13.64
C VAL A 84 3.87 -21.62 -14.45
N GLU A 85 2.90 -20.99 -13.81
CA GLU A 85 1.76 -20.36 -14.47
C GLU A 85 2.22 -19.25 -15.44
N SER A 86 3.06 -18.32 -14.97
CA SER A 86 3.70 -17.28 -15.80
C SER A 86 4.43 -17.89 -17.00
N LEU A 87 5.22 -18.94 -16.78
CA LEU A 87 5.97 -19.62 -17.84
C LEU A 87 5.06 -20.22 -18.92
N ILE A 88 4.01 -20.90 -18.50
CA ILE A 88 3.04 -21.48 -19.45
C ILE A 88 2.33 -20.37 -20.23
N PHE A 89 1.85 -19.36 -19.52
CA PHE A 89 1.12 -18.24 -20.12
C PHE A 89 1.93 -17.53 -21.21
N TRP A 90 3.12 -17.04 -20.88
CA TRP A 90 3.95 -16.32 -21.83
C TRP A 90 4.48 -17.21 -22.95
N SER A 91 4.88 -18.44 -22.62
CA SER A 91 5.37 -19.39 -23.62
C SER A 91 4.30 -19.74 -24.66
N VAL A 92 3.05 -19.93 -24.25
CA VAL A 92 1.94 -20.20 -25.17
C VAL A 92 1.71 -19.01 -26.09
N LEU A 93 1.60 -17.79 -25.55
CA LEU A 93 1.38 -16.58 -26.34
C LEU A 93 2.51 -16.36 -27.35
N LEU A 94 3.78 -16.43 -26.92
CA LEU A 94 4.93 -16.27 -27.81
C LEU A 94 5.02 -17.38 -28.87
N HIS A 95 4.73 -18.64 -28.49
CA HIS A 95 4.75 -19.76 -29.43
C HIS A 95 3.73 -19.57 -30.55
N VAL A 96 2.52 -19.11 -30.23
CA VAL A 96 1.47 -18.84 -31.19
C VAL A 96 1.80 -17.60 -32.04
N ALA A 97 2.27 -16.55 -31.40
CA ALA A 97 2.66 -15.29 -32.02
C ALA A 97 3.87 -15.43 -32.98
N ALA A 98 4.74 -16.42 -32.74
CA ALA A 98 5.91 -16.70 -33.58
C ALA A 98 5.57 -17.20 -34.96
N ARG A 99 4.33 -17.64 -35.23
CA ARG A 99 3.87 -18.10 -36.56
C ARG A 99 3.82 -16.92 -37.53
N ARG A 100 4.45 -17.07 -38.67
CA ARG A 100 4.57 -15.97 -39.66
C ARG A 100 3.35 -15.76 -40.54
N ARG A 101 2.37 -16.66 -40.55
CA ARG A 101 1.22 -16.64 -41.47
C ARG A 101 -0.09 -16.91 -40.73
N GLY A 102 -1.10 -16.09 -41.01
CA GLY A 102 -2.47 -16.20 -40.53
C GLY A 102 -2.89 -15.04 -39.61
N GLY A 103 -4.12 -14.54 -39.83
CA GLY A 103 -4.70 -13.44 -39.02
C GLY A 103 -4.75 -13.73 -37.52
N PHE A 104 -5.05 -14.98 -37.15
CA PHE A 104 -5.05 -15.42 -35.74
C PHE A 104 -3.69 -15.23 -35.05
N SER A 105 -2.59 -15.61 -35.71
CA SER A 105 -1.25 -15.45 -35.15
C SER A 105 -0.84 -13.97 -35.05
N ALA A 106 -1.29 -13.14 -35.98
CA ALA A 106 -1.10 -11.69 -35.89
C ALA A 106 -1.90 -11.08 -34.71
N GLY A 107 -3.14 -11.51 -34.53
CA GLY A 107 -3.97 -11.12 -33.40
C GLY A 107 -3.33 -11.53 -32.03
N VAL A 108 -2.82 -12.76 -31.94
CA VAL A 108 -2.11 -13.21 -30.70
C VAL A 108 -0.79 -12.44 -30.49
N ALA A 109 -0.08 -12.04 -31.56
CA ALA A 109 1.11 -11.21 -31.42
C ALA A 109 0.78 -9.81 -30.89
N ALA A 110 -0.30 -9.21 -31.37
CA ALA A 110 -0.81 -7.94 -30.86
C ALA A 110 -1.27 -8.08 -29.39
N LEU A 111 -1.99 -9.14 -29.07
CA LEU A 111 -2.41 -9.46 -27.71
C LEU A 111 -1.21 -9.65 -26.76
N PHE A 112 -0.21 -10.43 -27.18
CA PHE A 112 1.03 -10.59 -26.38
C PHE A 112 1.68 -9.25 -26.12
N LEU A 113 1.84 -8.41 -27.15
CA LEU A 113 2.50 -7.11 -26.99
C LEU A 113 1.70 -6.20 -26.06
N LEU A 114 0.39 -6.17 -26.18
CA LEU A 114 -0.50 -5.41 -25.31
C LEU A 114 -0.36 -5.89 -23.85
N LEU A 115 -0.58 -7.18 -23.58
CA LEU A 115 -0.56 -7.73 -22.23
C LEU A 115 0.82 -7.61 -21.59
N PHE A 116 1.89 -7.84 -22.36
CA PHE A 116 3.27 -7.70 -21.87
C PHE A 116 3.57 -6.24 -21.52
N THR A 117 3.20 -5.31 -22.40
CA THR A 117 3.41 -3.86 -22.15
C THR A 117 2.66 -3.40 -20.92
N LEU A 118 1.40 -3.78 -20.77
CA LEU A 118 0.59 -3.39 -19.62
C LEU A 118 1.15 -4.00 -18.32
N ALA A 119 1.34 -5.33 -18.27
CA ALA A 119 1.80 -5.98 -17.05
C ALA A 119 3.20 -5.52 -16.62
N MET A 120 4.18 -5.55 -17.55
CA MET A 120 5.56 -5.16 -17.21
C MET A 120 5.75 -3.66 -17.05
N GLY A 121 5.03 -2.86 -17.85
CA GLY A 121 5.12 -1.40 -17.83
C GLY A 121 4.46 -0.80 -16.60
N ILE A 122 3.23 -1.21 -16.31
CA ILE A 122 2.47 -0.68 -15.16
C ILE A 122 3.09 -1.14 -13.85
N GLU A 123 3.35 -2.45 -13.67
CA GLU A 123 3.99 -2.95 -12.45
C GLU A 123 5.42 -2.43 -12.28
N GLY A 124 6.15 -2.24 -13.39
CA GLY A 124 7.45 -1.62 -13.36
C GLY A 124 7.41 -0.18 -12.87
N ALA A 125 6.49 0.62 -13.40
CA ALA A 125 6.30 2.01 -13.02
C ALA A 125 5.80 2.14 -11.58
N PHE A 126 4.80 1.33 -11.21
CA PHE A 126 4.21 1.36 -9.87
C PHE A 126 5.26 1.00 -8.82
N HIS A 127 6.02 -0.07 -9.04
CA HIS A 127 7.09 -0.45 -8.12
C HIS A 127 8.21 0.61 -8.05
N ALA A 128 8.61 1.19 -9.19
CA ALA A 128 9.64 2.23 -9.19
C ALA A 128 9.19 3.47 -8.42
N PHE A 129 7.89 3.72 -8.38
CA PHE A 129 7.32 4.87 -7.69
C PHE A 129 7.02 4.57 -6.21
N TYR A 130 6.27 3.49 -5.92
CA TYR A 130 5.79 3.17 -4.56
C TYR A 130 6.59 2.09 -3.82
N ASN A 131 7.56 1.45 -4.47
CA ASN A 131 8.34 0.31 -3.96
C ASN A 131 7.52 -0.96 -3.63
N ILE A 132 6.26 -0.99 -4.05
CA ILE A 132 5.34 -2.13 -3.96
C ILE A 132 4.76 -2.44 -5.34
N TYR A 133 4.12 -3.60 -5.51
CA TYR A 133 3.39 -3.95 -6.72
C TYR A 133 1.92 -3.53 -6.65
N LEU A 134 1.34 -3.22 -7.80
CA LEU A 134 -0.07 -2.86 -7.92
C LEU A 134 -0.95 -4.07 -7.61
N SER A 135 -1.41 -4.18 -6.40
CA SER A 135 -2.29 -5.24 -5.94
C SER A 135 -3.70 -5.12 -6.54
N MET A 136 -4.54 -6.12 -6.27
CA MET A 136 -5.95 -6.07 -6.64
C MET A 136 -6.64 -4.84 -6.04
N ASP A 137 -6.34 -4.53 -4.79
CA ASP A 137 -6.92 -3.39 -4.07
C ASP A 137 -6.55 -2.08 -4.76
N GLY A 138 -5.28 -1.88 -5.11
CA GLY A 138 -4.84 -0.74 -5.90
C GLY A 138 -5.54 -0.67 -7.26
N GLN A 139 -5.79 -1.80 -7.92
CA GLN A 139 -6.52 -1.83 -9.20
C GLN A 139 -8.00 -1.49 -9.04
N VAL A 140 -8.65 -1.90 -7.96
CA VAL A 140 -10.03 -1.51 -7.65
C VAL A 140 -10.12 -0.01 -7.36
N HIS A 141 -9.17 0.53 -6.60
CA HIS A 141 -9.11 1.98 -6.34
C HIS A 141 -8.88 2.81 -7.60
N SER A 142 -8.11 2.29 -8.55
CA SER A 142 -7.88 2.99 -9.82
C SER A 142 -9.17 3.31 -10.60
N LYS A 143 -10.27 2.60 -10.33
CA LYS A 143 -11.58 2.90 -10.93
C LYS A 143 -12.17 4.22 -10.44
N SER A 144 -11.85 4.66 -9.25
CA SER A 144 -12.33 5.93 -8.69
C SER A 144 -11.55 7.14 -9.18
N ILE A 145 -10.39 6.91 -9.82
CA ILE A 145 -9.55 7.97 -10.36
C ILE A 145 -10.18 8.53 -11.65
N PRO A 146 -10.46 9.83 -11.73
CA PRO A 146 -11.00 10.45 -12.93
C PRO A 146 -10.09 10.22 -14.15
N TRP A 147 -10.67 9.95 -15.32
CA TRP A 147 -9.92 9.77 -16.56
C TRP A 147 -9.05 10.98 -16.93
N SER A 148 -9.44 12.18 -16.51
CA SER A 148 -8.62 13.40 -16.65
C SER A 148 -7.26 13.26 -15.95
N ILE A 149 -7.22 12.66 -14.77
CA ILE A 149 -5.99 12.42 -14.02
C ILE A 149 -5.20 11.27 -14.65
N VAL A 150 -5.86 10.14 -14.97
CA VAL A 150 -5.20 8.99 -15.63
C VAL A 150 -4.52 9.41 -16.94
N GLY A 151 -5.16 10.29 -17.71
CA GLY A 151 -4.62 10.81 -18.99
C GLY A 151 -3.39 11.70 -18.82
N THR A 152 -3.23 12.36 -17.67
CA THR A 152 -2.08 13.22 -17.38
C THR A 152 -0.90 12.46 -16.77
N LEU A 153 -1.12 11.30 -16.14
CA LEU A 153 -0.07 10.51 -15.47
C LEU A 153 1.20 10.27 -16.31
N PRO A 154 1.13 9.91 -17.61
CA PRO A 154 2.34 9.72 -18.41
C PRO A 154 3.18 10.99 -18.60
N PHE A 155 2.56 12.15 -18.50
CA PHE A 155 3.20 13.46 -18.69
C PHE A 155 3.65 14.06 -17.37
N SER A 156 2.86 13.93 -16.32
CA SER A 156 3.22 14.37 -14.95
C SER A 156 4.25 13.45 -14.30
N ARG A 157 4.34 12.19 -14.73
CA ARG A 157 5.23 11.18 -14.17
C ARG A 157 6.04 10.50 -15.29
N PRO A 158 7.15 11.08 -15.75
CA PRO A 158 7.96 10.52 -16.86
C PRO A 158 8.39 9.08 -16.69
N ILE A 159 8.52 8.63 -15.42
CA ILE A 159 8.87 7.24 -15.10
C ILE A 159 7.81 6.24 -15.60
N VAL A 160 6.54 6.60 -15.61
CA VAL A 160 5.45 5.75 -16.15
C VAL A 160 5.64 5.55 -17.64
N LEU A 161 5.88 6.64 -18.38
CA LEU A 161 6.12 6.59 -19.81
C LEU A 161 7.38 5.77 -20.15
N ALA A 162 8.45 5.96 -19.39
CA ALA A 162 9.70 5.22 -19.59
C ALA A 162 9.51 3.70 -19.41
N HIS A 163 8.80 3.26 -18.38
CA HIS A 163 8.54 1.84 -18.14
C HIS A 163 7.60 1.23 -19.19
N VAL A 164 6.54 1.94 -19.58
CA VAL A 164 5.61 1.46 -20.61
C VAL A 164 6.30 1.34 -21.98
N LEU A 165 7.07 2.36 -22.38
CA LEU A 165 7.83 2.31 -23.64
C LEU A 165 8.93 1.24 -23.60
N GLY A 166 9.65 1.12 -22.49
CA GLY A 166 10.66 0.09 -22.29
C GLY A 166 10.06 -1.32 -22.39
N ALA A 167 8.94 -1.57 -21.74
CA ALA A 167 8.21 -2.85 -21.84
C ALA A 167 7.74 -3.13 -23.27
N PHE A 168 7.23 -2.11 -23.97
CA PHE A 168 6.83 -2.24 -25.37
C PHE A 168 8.01 -2.64 -26.28
N VAL A 169 9.14 -1.95 -26.17
CA VAL A 169 10.34 -2.25 -26.95
C VAL A 169 10.88 -3.65 -26.65
N LEU A 170 10.91 -4.03 -25.36
CA LEU A 170 11.32 -5.37 -24.96
C LEU A 170 10.37 -6.44 -25.51
N GLY A 171 9.07 -6.24 -25.38
CA GLY A 171 8.04 -7.15 -25.93
C GLY A 171 8.13 -7.30 -27.45
N ALA A 172 8.33 -6.20 -28.17
CA ALA A 172 8.53 -6.22 -29.63
C ALA A 172 9.82 -6.97 -30.01
N GLY A 173 10.90 -6.76 -29.26
CA GLY A 173 12.15 -7.50 -29.43
C GLY A 173 11.96 -9.01 -29.23
N LEU A 174 11.25 -9.42 -28.19
CA LEU A 174 10.90 -10.82 -27.91
C LEU A 174 10.09 -11.44 -29.06
N LEU A 175 9.11 -10.71 -29.63
CA LEU A 175 8.35 -11.17 -30.78
C LEU A 175 9.24 -11.38 -32.02
N VAL A 176 10.18 -10.48 -32.28
CA VAL A 176 11.14 -10.61 -33.39
C VAL A 176 12.02 -11.85 -33.19
N LEU A 177 12.56 -12.03 -31.97
CA LEU A 177 13.36 -13.18 -31.62
C LEU A 177 12.55 -14.49 -31.69
N ALA A 178 11.30 -14.48 -31.22
CA ALA A 178 10.42 -15.62 -31.27
C ALA A 178 10.16 -16.02 -32.74
N ARG A 179 9.87 -15.08 -33.64
CA ARG A 179 9.70 -15.34 -35.08
C ARG A 179 10.97 -15.87 -35.76
N ARG A 180 12.15 -15.58 -35.22
CA ARG A 180 13.44 -16.05 -35.78
C ARG A 180 13.82 -17.43 -35.27
N PHE A 181 13.62 -17.73 -33.98
CA PHE A 181 14.18 -18.92 -33.33
C PHE A 181 13.14 -19.96 -32.92
N VAL A 182 11.89 -19.57 -32.60
CA VAL A 182 10.84 -20.51 -32.21
C VAL A 182 10.29 -21.23 -33.43
N ARG A 183 10.27 -22.56 -33.39
CA ARG A 183 9.70 -23.37 -34.46
C ARG A 183 8.21 -23.62 -34.25
N PRO A 184 7.37 -23.36 -35.24
CA PRO A 184 5.91 -23.49 -35.09
C PRO A 184 5.42 -24.94 -35.04
N SER A 185 6.31 -25.95 -35.04
CA SER A 185 5.96 -27.35 -35.30
C SER A 185 5.76 -28.25 -34.07
N LEU A 186 5.76 -27.69 -32.85
CA LEU A 186 5.68 -28.51 -31.64
C LEU A 186 4.25 -29.01 -31.34
N TRP A 187 3.22 -28.36 -31.88
CA TRP A 187 1.82 -28.70 -31.62
C TRP A 187 1.02 -28.83 -32.90
N PRO A 188 0.08 -29.83 -33.02
CA PRO A 188 -0.79 -29.94 -34.17
C PRO A 188 -1.55 -28.63 -34.42
N ARG A 189 -1.63 -28.19 -35.65
CA ARG A 189 -2.28 -26.92 -36.04
C ARG A 189 -3.70 -26.76 -35.49
N ARG A 190 -4.40 -27.84 -35.23
CA ARG A 190 -5.78 -27.86 -34.72
C ARG A 190 -5.90 -27.56 -33.26
N ILE A 191 -4.86 -27.85 -32.41
CA ILE A 191 -4.89 -27.65 -30.95
C ILE A 191 -4.43 -26.24 -30.55
N THR A 192 -3.57 -25.64 -31.39
CA THR A 192 -2.99 -24.32 -31.08
C THR A 192 -4.01 -23.20 -30.87
N PRO A 193 -5.12 -23.08 -31.62
CA PRO A 193 -6.13 -22.06 -31.37
C PRO A 193 -6.81 -22.21 -30.00
N LEU A 194 -6.85 -23.43 -29.45
CA LEU A 194 -7.43 -23.71 -28.14
C LEU A 194 -6.47 -23.41 -26.99
N LEU A 195 -5.16 -23.39 -27.24
CA LEU A 195 -4.16 -23.12 -26.18
C LEU A 195 -4.21 -21.69 -25.66
N VAL A 196 -4.52 -20.70 -26.52
CA VAL A 196 -4.58 -19.29 -26.10
C VAL A 196 -5.77 -19.04 -25.19
N PRO A 197 -7.03 -19.39 -25.56
CA PRO A 197 -8.16 -19.27 -24.65
C PRO A 197 -7.94 -20.06 -23.34
N PHE A 198 -7.31 -21.24 -23.43
CA PHE A 198 -7.00 -22.04 -22.24
C PHE A 198 -6.00 -21.33 -21.32
N ALA A 199 -4.91 -20.75 -21.86
CA ALA A 199 -3.94 -20.01 -21.07
C ALA A 199 -4.57 -18.76 -20.42
N LEU A 200 -5.38 -18.01 -21.18
CA LEU A 200 -6.13 -16.88 -20.64
C LEU A 200 -7.13 -17.32 -19.56
N TYR A 201 -7.84 -18.41 -19.81
CA TYR A 201 -8.79 -18.97 -18.83
C TYR A 201 -8.09 -19.43 -17.55
N ALA A 202 -6.91 -20.07 -17.66
CA ALA A 202 -6.14 -20.53 -16.52
C ALA A 202 -5.77 -19.35 -15.61
N VAL A 203 -5.23 -18.28 -16.18
CA VAL A 203 -4.88 -17.06 -15.42
C VAL A 203 -6.10 -16.40 -14.76
N ILE A 204 -7.26 -16.40 -15.45
CA ILE A 204 -8.50 -15.84 -14.90
C ILE A 204 -9.09 -16.74 -13.81
N ARG A 205 -8.92 -18.05 -13.91
CA ARG A 205 -9.63 -19.04 -13.08
C ARG A 205 -8.85 -19.50 -11.87
N ILE A 206 -7.53 -19.45 -11.90
CA ILE A 206 -6.72 -19.84 -10.74
C ILE A 206 -7.01 -18.86 -9.61
N PRO A 207 -7.68 -19.32 -8.53
CA PRO A 207 -7.99 -18.43 -7.43
C PRO A 207 -6.69 -18.17 -6.68
N VAL A 208 -6.18 -16.97 -6.80
CA VAL A 208 -5.22 -16.48 -5.82
C VAL A 208 -6.04 -16.12 -4.60
N SER A 209 -5.85 -16.82 -3.49
CA SER A 209 -6.36 -16.33 -2.25
C SER A 209 -5.57 -15.06 -1.92
N TYR A 210 -6.21 -14.04 -1.35
CA TYR A 210 -5.54 -12.83 -0.84
C TYR A 210 -4.31 -13.15 0.02
N ARG A 211 -4.33 -14.29 0.69
CA ARG A 211 -3.24 -14.82 1.51
C ARG A 211 -1.99 -15.20 0.74
N THR A 212 -2.05 -15.25 -0.60
CA THR A 212 -0.94 -15.70 -1.45
C THR A 212 -0.53 -14.64 -2.50
N LEU A 213 -1.07 -13.42 -2.46
CA LEU A 213 -0.63 -12.34 -3.37
C LEU A 213 0.87 -12.11 -3.28
N GLN A 214 1.42 -12.17 -2.08
CA GLN A 214 2.85 -12.07 -1.81
C GLN A 214 3.65 -13.17 -2.46
N SER A 215 3.13 -14.41 -2.46
CA SER A 215 3.74 -15.56 -3.08
C SER A 215 3.41 -15.68 -4.56
N THR A 216 3.28 -14.55 -5.25
CA THR A 216 2.94 -14.47 -6.67
C THR A 216 3.93 -13.52 -7.36
N PRO A 217 4.53 -13.88 -8.52
CA PRO A 217 5.36 -12.97 -9.28
C PRO A 217 4.53 -11.82 -9.85
N PHE A 218 5.12 -10.65 -10.03
CA PHE A 218 4.42 -9.40 -10.26
C PHE A 218 3.53 -9.39 -11.52
N ASP A 219 3.89 -10.10 -12.58
CA ASP A 219 3.06 -10.22 -13.78
C ASP A 219 1.74 -10.96 -13.48
N MET A 220 1.79 -11.97 -12.62
CA MET A 220 0.61 -12.71 -12.19
C MET A 220 -0.20 -11.91 -11.15
N ILE A 221 0.43 -11.11 -10.30
CA ILE A 221 -0.27 -10.12 -9.44
C ILE A 221 -1.14 -9.23 -10.31
N TYR A 222 -0.58 -8.65 -11.36
CA TYR A 222 -1.31 -7.79 -12.29
C TYR A 222 -2.53 -8.49 -12.92
N PHE A 223 -2.33 -9.68 -13.49
CA PHE A 223 -3.42 -10.39 -14.16
C PHE A 223 -4.50 -10.90 -13.21
N HIS A 224 -4.11 -11.36 -12.04
CA HIS A 224 -5.07 -11.77 -11.01
C HIS A 224 -5.90 -10.58 -10.53
N GLY A 225 -5.28 -9.42 -10.35
CA GLY A 225 -5.98 -8.18 -10.03
C GLY A 225 -6.98 -7.78 -11.12
N VAL A 226 -6.56 -7.73 -12.38
CA VAL A 226 -7.46 -7.45 -13.52
C VAL A 226 -8.61 -8.45 -13.58
N ALA A 227 -8.33 -9.75 -13.36
CA ALA A 227 -9.36 -10.79 -13.37
C ALA A 227 -10.36 -10.62 -12.22
N ALA A 228 -9.91 -10.27 -11.02
CA ALA A 228 -10.76 -10.03 -9.86
C ALA A 228 -11.67 -8.81 -10.08
N VAL A 229 -11.09 -7.68 -10.52
CA VAL A 229 -11.84 -6.46 -10.88
C VAL A 229 -12.89 -6.74 -11.97
N THR A 230 -12.54 -7.56 -12.98
CA THR A 230 -13.46 -7.90 -14.05
C THR A 230 -14.61 -8.77 -13.54
N ARG A 231 -14.34 -9.77 -12.68
CA ARG A 231 -15.39 -10.62 -12.11
C ARG A 231 -16.36 -9.83 -11.23
N GLU A 232 -15.83 -8.93 -10.41
CA GLU A 232 -16.64 -8.02 -9.59
C GLU A 232 -17.54 -7.15 -10.47
N HIS A 233 -16.98 -6.56 -11.52
CA HIS A 233 -17.75 -5.72 -12.45
C HIS A 233 -18.87 -6.48 -13.18
N LEU A 234 -18.64 -7.76 -13.45
CA LEU A 234 -19.63 -8.65 -14.09
C LEU A 234 -20.61 -9.29 -13.09
N GLY A 235 -20.48 -9.02 -11.80
CA GLY A 235 -21.33 -9.60 -10.75
C GLY A 235 -21.16 -11.12 -10.59
N ILE A 236 -20.01 -11.69 -11.02
CA ILE A 236 -19.76 -13.14 -11.01
C ILE A 236 -19.30 -13.61 -9.61
N THR A 237 -18.68 -12.73 -8.83
CA THR A 237 -18.25 -13.03 -7.46
C THR A 237 -18.90 -12.03 -6.50
N HIS A 238 -19.54 -12.57 -5.48
CA HIS A 238 -20.04 -11.79 -4.34
C HIS A 238 -19.06 -11.81 -3.14
N ASP A 239 -17.92 -12.50 -3.31
CA ASP A 239 -16.92 -12.71 -2.25
C ASP A 239 -15.72 -11.77 -2.34
N SER A 240 -15.71 -10.84 -3.30
CA SER A 240 -14.77 -9.72 -3.20
C SER A 240 -15.19 -8.92 -1.98
N PRO A 241 -14.30 -8.67 -1.02
CA PRO A 241 -14.58 -7.65 -0.04
C PRO A 241 -14.98 -6.40 -0.83
N ASP A 242 -16.15 -5.89 -0.54
CA ASP A 242 -16.63 -4.68 -1.20
C ASP A 242 -15.72 -3.54 -0.74
N LEU A 243 -14.66 -3.29 -1.50
CA LEU A 243 -13.65 -2.27 -1.25
C LEU A 243 -14.25 -0.85 -1.38
N ARG A 244 -15.54 -0.74 -1.67
CA ARG A 244 -16.27 0.50 -1.55
C ARG A 244 -16.52 0.79 -0.09
N VAL A 245 -15.61 1.54 0.51
CA VAL A 245 -15.87 2.20 1.78
C VAL A 245 -16.93 3.26 1.52
N GLN A 246 -18.19 2.87 1.54
CA GLN A 246 -19.30 3.81 1.70
C GLN A 246 -19.63 3.85 3.18
N ARG A 247 -19.40 4.99 3.81
CA ARG A 247 -19.99 5.23 5.11
C ARG A 247 -21.50 5.25 4.92
N ARG A 248 -22.22 4.43 5.68
CA ARG A 248 -23.67 4.59 5.82
C ARG A 248 -23.92 5.81 6.69
N GLU A 249 -25.08 6.44 6.52
CA GLU A 249 -25.53 7.35 7.56
C GLU A 249 -25.49 6.62 8.91
N PRO A 250 -24.92 7.27 9.95
CA PRO A 250 -24.82 6.64 11.26
C PRO A 250 -26.22 6.22 11.71
N ASP A 251 -26.38 4.94 12.02
CA ASP A 251 -27.55 4.45 12.71
C ASP A 251 -27.61 5.19 14.05
N ASP A 252 -28.51 6.02 14.37
CA ASP A 252 -28.67 6.70 15.64
C ASP A 252 -27.48 7.55 16.15
N VAL A 253 -27.30 8.74 15.60
CA VAL A 253 -26.52 9.78 16.28
C VAL A 253 -27.17 10.06 17.63
N PRO A 254 -26.47 9.93 18.78
CA PRO A 254 -27.09 10.06 20.07
C PRO A 254 -27.70 11.45 20.26
N ALA A 255 -28.93 11.51 20.75
CA ALA A 255 -29.46 12.73 21.26
C ALA A 255 -28.70 13.09 22.54
N MET A 256 -27.88 14.13 22.49
CA MET A 256 -27.19 14.64 23.67
C MET A 256 -28.20 15.16 24.68
N THR A 257 -28.11 14.69 25.90
CA THR A 257 -29.12 14.94 26.96
C THR A 257 -28.93 16.30 27.63
N ALA A 258 -27.74 16.88 27.57
CA ALA A 258 -27.45 18.18 28.16
C ALA A 258 -26.46 18.99 27.32
N ARG A 259 -26.58 20.31 27.37
CA ARG A 259 -25.50 21.17 26.89
C ARG A 259 -24.29 21.02 27.79
N PRO A 260 -23.06 20.93 27.23
CA PRO A 260 -21.84 20.85 28.01
C PRO A 260 -21.77 22.01 29.03
N ALA A 261 -21.41 21.68 30.27
CA ALA A 261 -21.29 22.70 31.34
C ALA A 261 -20.13 23.68 31.04
N ARG A 262 -19.11 23.25 30.30
CA ARG A 262 -17.96 24.05 29.87
C ARG A 262 -17.69 23.78 28.40
N PRO A 263 -18.45 24.44 27.50
CA PRO A 263 -18.20 24.27 26.07
C PRO A 263 -16.85 24.89 25.71
N ARG A 264 -16.05 24.17 24.90
CA ARG A 264 -14.71 24.58 24.45
C ARG A 264 -14.62 24.55 22.95
N ASN A 265 -13.74 25.38 22.40
CA ASN A 265 -13.33 25.23 21.03
C ASN A 265 -12.20 24.19 20.99
N VAL A 266 -12.30 23.24 20.07
CA VAL A 266 -11.32 22.17 19.91
C VAL A 266 -10.91 22.08 18.45
N LEU A 267 -9.59 22.10 18.21
CA LEU A 267 -8.97 21.97 16.89
C LEU A 267 -8.03 20.76 16.88
N LEU A 268 -8.26 19.82 15.98
CA LEU A 268 -7.30 18.79 15.63
C LEU A 268 -6.46 19.25 14.44
N VAL A 269 -5.14 19.25 14.60
CA VAL A 269 -4.16 19.39 13.52
C VAL A 269 -3.61 17.98 13.26
N LEU A 270 -3.97 17.41 12.14
CA LEU A 270 -3.58 16.07 11.74
C LEU A 270 -2.57 16.15 10.59
N GLN A 271 -1.42 15.52 10.77
CA GLN A 271 -0.40 15.37 9.74
C GLN A 271 -0.53 14.01 9.05
N GLU A 272 -0.01 13.90 7.85
CA GLU A 272 0.15 12.68 7.09
C GLU A 272 1.58 12.15 7.25
N SER A 273 1.75 10.85 7.51
CA SER A 273 3.04 10.12 7.45
C SER A 273 4.20 10.74 8.28
N GLN A 274 3.93 11.48 9.35
CA GLN A 274 4.97 12.16 10.12
C GLN A 274 5.46 11.32 11.29
N ARG A 275 6.77 11.08 11.35
CA ARG A 275 7.44 10.32 12.40
C ARG A 275 7.68 11.15 13.66
N ALA A 276 7.65 10.47 14.81
CA ALA A 276 7.99 11.08 16.11
C ALA A 276 9.45 11.56 16.18
N ASP A 277 10.40 10.76 15.66
CA ASP A 277 11.85 11.01 15.76
C ASP A 277 12.36 12.22 14.94
N VAL A 278 11.56 12.74 14.00
CA VAL A 278 11.90 13.98 13.26
C VAL A 278 11.22 15.22 13.84
N SER A 279 10.44 15.08 14.93
CA SER A 279 9.54 16.08 15.46
C SER A 279 9.97 16.59 16.84
N CYS A 280 9.91 17.90 17.07
CA CYS A 280 10.10 18.51 18.37
C CYS A 280 8.83 18.28 19.23
N ILE A 281 8.67 17.12 19.84
CA ILE A 281 7.48 16.79 20.65
C ILE A 281 7.47 17.61 21.92
N ASP A 282 8.55 17.58 22.69
CA ASP A 282 8.76 18.49 23.81
C ASP A 282 9.13 19.89 23.34
N TYR A 283 8.87 20.88 24.18
CA TYR A 283 9.42 22.19 23.95
C TYR A 283 10.92 22.22 24.27
N GLU A 284 11.71 22.50 23.28
CA GLU A 284 13.16 22.73 23.38
C GLU A 284 13.50 24.02 22.65
N PRO A 285 14.05 25.06 23.32
CA PRO A 285 14.34 26.36 22.70
C PRO A 285 15.19 26.24 21.41
N ASP A 286 16.14 25.30 21.41
CA ASP A 286 17.11 25.07 20.34
C ASP A 286 16.87 23.77 19.56
N CYS A 287 15.62 23.26 19.52
CA CYS A 287 15.31 22.04 18.78
C CYS A 287 15.81 22.09 17.33
N LYS A 288 16.56 21.06 16.93
CA LYS A 288 17.16 20.94 15.59
C LYS A 288 16.33 20.07 14.64
N LEU A 289 15.30 19.42 15.13
CA LEU A 289 14.41 18.58 14.33
C LEU A 289 13.53 19.41 13.38
N ALA A 290 12.68 18.78 12.62
CA ALA A 290 11.96 19.46 11.54
C ALA A 290 10.87 20.42 12.05
N THR A 291 10.16 20.10 13.14
CA THR A 291 8.99 20.91 13.59
C THR A 291 9.39 22.10 14.51
N ARG A 292 10.22 23.00 13.97
CA ARG A 292 10.80 24.12 14.74
C ARG A 292 9.86 25.31 14.92
N PHE A 293 8.92 25.52 13.99
CA PHE A 293 8.01 26.68 14.01
C PHE A 293 6.94 26.48 15.07
N THR A 294 6.25 25.33 15.05
CA THR A 294 5.29 24.98 16.09
C THR A 294 5.96 24.86 17.48
N ASN A 295 7.20 24.35 17.52
CA ASN A 295 7.98 24.31 18.75
C ASN A 295 8.18 25.69 19.39
N LYS A 296 8.60 26.69 18.63
CA LYS A 296 8.81 28.06 19.11
C LYS A 296 7.51 28.74 19.54
N LEU A 297 6.42 28.45 18.81
CA LEU A 297 5.13 29.10 19.02
C LEU A 297 4.44 28.61 20.30
N LEU A 298 4.61 27.33 20.66
CA LEU A 298 3.82 26.67 21.70
C LEU A 298 4.68 26.09 22.82
N PRO A 299 5.37 26.94 23.62
CA PRO A 299 6.26 26.47 24.71
C PRO A 299 5.53 25.80 25.85
N GLY A 300 4.24 26.06 26.03
CA GLY A 300 3.43 25.53 27.14
C GLY A 300 2.66 24.23 26.82
N ARG A 301 2.88 23.64 25.63
CA ARG A 301 2.17 22.42 25.22
C ARG A 301 2.46 21.23 26.11
N PHE A 302 1.50 20.33 26.21
CA PHE A 302 1.61 19.04 26.91
C PHE A 302 2.07 17.98 25.88
N PRO A 303 3.33 17.51 25.93
CA PRO A 303 3.83 16.52 24.99
C PRO A 303 3.32 15.12 25.30
N LEU A 304 3.11 14.31 24.25
CA LEU A 304 2.75 12.88 24.28
C LEU A 304 3.88 12.10 23.61
N ARG A 305 4.96 11.84 24.36
CA ARG A 305 6.18 11.25 23.81
C ARG A 305 6.03 9.84 23.29
N GLN A 306 5.06 9.10 23.83
CA GLN A 306 4.85 7.69 23.53
C GLN A 306 3.51 7.46 22.82
N LEU A 307 3.07 8.43 22.02
CA LEU A 307 1.86 8.27 21.21
C LEU A 307 2.12 7.37 20.02
N ARG A 308 1.27 6.36 19.86
CA ARG A 308 1.30 5.44 18.71
C ARG A 308 0.00 5.40 17.97
N SER A 309 0.10 5.32 16.65
CA SER A 309 -0.99 4.93 15.80
C SER A 309 -1.33 3.45 15.99
N ASN A 310 -2.58 3.10 15.82
CA ASN A 310 -3.02 1.70 15.82
C ASN A 310 -2.89 1.04 14.43
N ALA A 311 -2.48 1.83 13.44
CA ALA A 311 -2.29 1.37 12.08
C ALA A 311 -1.22 2.17 11.35
N SER A 312 -0.54 1.54 10.42
CA SER A 312 0.43 2.18 9.50
C SER A 312 -0.21 2.58 8.16
N THR A 313 -1.52 2.77 8.14
CA THR A 313 -2.30 3.09 6.93
C THR A 313 -3.30 4.18 7.25
N THR A 314 -3.29 5.25 6.46
CA THR A 314 -4.16 6.42 6.61
C THR A 314 -5.64 6.05 6.78
N ALA A 315 -6.17 5.20 5.90
CA ALA A 315 -7.59 4.82 5.93
C ALA A 315 -8.04 4.17 7.24
N ILE A 316 -7.14 3.49 7.96
CA ILE A 316 -7.43 2.83 9.23
C ILE A 316 -7.17 3.79 10.38
N SER A 317 -6.01 4.45 10.41
CA SER A 317 -5.62 5.31 11.52
C SER A 317 -6.56 6.51 11.68
N ILE A 318 -6.95 7.17 10.57
CA ILE A 318 -7.91 8.27 10.65
C ILE A 318 -9.30 7.80 11.12
N SER A 319 -9.72 6.59 10.74
CA SER A 319 -10.98 6.05 11.23
C SER A 319 -10.95 5.80 12.74
N ASN A 320 -9.82 5.33 13.27
CA ASN A 320 -9.61 5.15 14.71
C ASN A 320 -9.64 6.48 15.45
N ILE A 321 -8.93 7.51 14.92
CA ILE A 321 -8.90 8.86 15.51
C ILE A 321 -10.30 9.48 15.54
N TRP A 322 -11.08 9.31 14.48
CA TRP A 322 -12.38 9.98 14.35
C TRP A 322 -13.55 9.26 15.01
N SER A 323 -13.42 7.95 15.25
CA SER A 323 -14.49 7.15 15.84
C SER A 323 -14.17 6.60 17.24
N GLY A 324 -12.88 6.40 17.57
CA GLY A 324 -12.44 5.70 18.76
C GLY A 324 -12.65 4.17 18.71
N VAL A 325 -13.17 3.66 17.62
CA VAL A 325 -13.49 2.23 17.46
C VAL A 325 -12.24 1.46 17.05
N ARG A 326 -12.09 0.24 17.56
CA ARG A 326 -10.95 -0.64 17.26
C ARG A 326 -10.85 -0.95 15.78
N PRO A 327 -9.65 -1.03 15.20
CA PRO A 327 -9.49 -1.43 13.80
C PRO A 327 -9.95 -2.86 13.51
N THR A 328 -10.13 -3.68 14.54
CA THR A 328 -10.55 -5.08 14.45
C THR A 328 -12.07 -5.28 14.49
N GLU A 329 -12.83 -4.20 14.65
CA GLU A 329 -14.30 -4.28 14.63
C GLU A 329 -14.84 -4.71 13.25
N ARG A 330 -16.06 -5.16 13.26
CA ARG A 330 -16.76 -5.57 12.03
C ARG A 330 -16.93 -4.38 11.09
N ARG A 331 -16.91 -4.66 9.80
CA ARG A 331 -17.04 -3.66 8.75
C ARG A 331 -18.32 -2.82 8.87
N ASP A 332 -19.44 -3.48 9.16
CA ASP A 332 -20.72 -2.81 9.37
C ASP A 332 -20.65 -1.81 10.53
N THR A 333 -20.01 -2.16 11.64
CA THR A 333 -19.75 -1.26 12.77
C THR A 333 -18.88 -0.07 12.33
N LEU A 334 -17.74 -0.34 11.71
CA LEU A 334 -16.79 0.72 11.27
C LEU A 334 -17.42 1.70 10.27
N HIS A 335 -18.43 1.26 9.49
CA HIS A 335 -19.10 2.10 8.51
C HIS A 335 -20.34 2.81 9.02
N SER A 336 -20.88 2.41 10.17
CA SER A 336 -22.11 2.97 10.74
C SER A 336 -21.91 3.75 12.04
N VAL A 337 -20.76 3.55 12.72
CA VAL A 337 -20.48 4.27 13.96
C VAL A 337 -20.40 5.79 13.71
N PRO A 338 -20.97 6.62 14.58
CA PRO A 338 -20.84 8.07 14.46
C PRO A 338 -19.37 8.52 14.58
N LEU A 339 -19.03 9.59 13.89
CA LEU A 339 -17.72 10.24 13.95
C LEU A 339 -17.78 11.45 14.90
N LEU A 340 -16.63 11.98 15.28
CA LEU A 340 -16.52 13.12 16.18
C LEU A 340 -17.40 14.32 15.78
N TRP A 341 -17.54 14.60 14.48
CA TRP A 341 -18.41 15.67 13.98
C TRP A 341 -19.89 15.40 14.23
N ASP A 342 -20.33 14.13 14.18
CA ASP A 342 -21.70 13.75 14.45
C ASP A 342 -22.05 14.04 15.91
N TYR A 343 -21.18 13.66 16.85
CA TYR A 343 -21.36 13.95 18.28
C TYR A 343 -21.32 15.45 18.58
N ALA A 344 -20.34 16.16 18.02
CA ALA A 344 -20.19 17.59 18.20
C ALA A 344 -21.42 18.34 17.69
N ARG A 345 -21.90 17.97 16.49
CA ARG A 345 -23.09 18.60 15.91
C ARG A 345 -24.35 18.32 16.72
N ALA A 346 -24.55 17.08 17.19
CA ALA A 346 -25.67 16.71 18.06
C ALA A 346 -25.67 17.50 19.38
N ALA A 347 -24.48 17.89 19.87
CA ALA A 347 -24.32 18.71 21.06
C ALA A 347 -24.43 20.24 20.80
N GLY A 348 -24.67 20.65 19.54
CA GLY A 348 -24.85 22.04 19.15
C GLY A 348 -23.56 22.80 18.86
N TYR A 349 -22.44 22.10 18.66
CA TYR A 349 -21.19 22.70 18.20
C TYR A 349 -21.25 23.04 16.72
N ASP A 350 -20.55 24.09 16.33
CA ASP A 350 -20.19 24.28 14.93
C ASP A 350 -19.07 23.33 14.56
N THR A 351 -18.97 22.94 13.29
CA THR A 351 -18.03 21.88 12.87
C THR A 351 -17.38 22.21 11.54
N ALA A 352 -16.08 21.90 11.42
CA ALA A 352 -15.32 22.16 10.21
C ALA A 352 -14.35 21.01 9.87
N TYR A 353 -14.04 20.86 8.59
CA TYR A 353 -13.05 19.95 8.06
C TYR A 353 -12.35 20.53 6.83
N TRP A 354 -11.07 20.83 6.97
CA TRP A 354 -10.21 21.30 5.89
C TRP A 354 -9.08 20.30 5.66
N THR A 355 -8.80 19.98 4.41
CA THR A 355 -7.69 19.09 4.10
C THR A 355 -7.01 19.44 2.78
N SER A 356 -5.70 19.32 2.76
CA SER A 356 -4.91 19.36 1.52
C SER A 356 -4.96 18.02 0.75
N GLN A 357 -5.56 16.94 1.31
CA GLN A 357 -5.70 15.67 0.64
C GLN A 357 -6.82 15.64 -0.40
N ASN A 358 -6.60 14.84 -1.45
CA ASN A 358 -7.64 14.47 -2.41
C ASN A 358 -8.65 13.44 -1.86
N LEU A 359 -8.33 12.79 -0.75
CA LEU A 359 -9.12 11.72 -0.13
C LEU A 359 -9.39 10.54 -1.07
N MET A 360 -8.51 10.31 -2.04
CA MET A 360 -8.65 9.23 -3.02
C MET A 360 -8.23 7.87 -2.47
N PHE A 361 -7.38 7.87 -1.42
CA PHE A 361 -6.90 6.66 -0.79
C PHE A 361 -7.97 5.97 0.04
N GLY A 362 -8.03 4.64 -0.09
CA GLY A 362 -8.92 3.84 0.71
C GLY A 362 -10.38 4.27 0.66
N ASN A 363 -10.78 4.99 -0.39
CA ASN A 363 -12.10 5.61 -0.46
C ASN A 363 -12.40 6.57 0.73
N ALA A 364 -11.39 7.17 1.33
CA ALA A 364 -11.54 8.12 2.43
C ALA A 364 -12.55 9.23 2.10
N ARG A 365 -12.62 9.63 0.82
CA ARG A 365 -13.63 10.57 0.33
C ARG A 365 -15.06 10.14 0.66
N LEU A 366 -15.38 8.86 0.48
CA LEU A 366 -16.71 8.32 0.78
C LEU A 366 -16.94 8.24 2.29
N TYR A 367 -15.87 7.98 3.06
CA TYR A 367 -15.95 7.89 4.51
C TYR A 367 -16.28 9.24 5.17
N VAL A 368 -15.82 10.35 4.61
CA VAL A 368 -16.07 11.71 5.11
C VAL A 368 -17.09 12.50 4.29
N GLN A 369 -17.76 11.85 3.33
CA GLN A 369 -18.67 12.54 2.42
C GLN A 369 -19.82 13.22 3.16
N ASP A 370 -20.38 12.55 4.16
CA ASP A 370 -21.63 12.92 4.82
C ASP A 370 -21.42 13.44 6.25
N ILE A 371 -20.17 13.83 6.61
CA ILE A 371 -19.92 14.46 7.92
C ILE A 371 -20.66 15.81 8.00
N PRO A 372 -21.30 16.10 9.14
CA PRO A 372 -22.13 17.30 9.29
C PRO A 372 -21.29 18.54 9.61
N VAL A 373 -20.60 19.08 8.62
CA VAL A 373 -19.71 20.26 8.76
C VAL A 373 -20.31 21.51 8.12
N SER A 374 -20.07 22.67 8.71
CA SER A 374 -20.44 23.98 8.18
C SER A 374 -19.40 24.50 7.17
N HIS A 375 -18.12 24.17 7.40
CA HIS A 375 -17.01 24.51 6.55
C HIS A 375 -16.31 23.24 6.09
N ARG A 376 -16.12 23.08 4.78
CA ARG A 376 -15.45 21.95 4.18
C ARG A 376 -14.58 22.38 3.03
N CYS A 377 -13.36 21.90 2.99
CA CYS A 377 -12.43 22.11 1.89
C CYS A 377 -11.59 20.85 1.68
N VAL A 378 -11.42 20.43 0.44
CA VAL A 378 -10.54 19.34 0.03
C VAL A 378 -9.55 19.85 -1.02
N ALA A 379 -8.52 19.06 -1.33
CA ALA A 379 -7.44 19.49 -2.25
C ALA A 379 -7.94 20.10 -3.56
N THR A 380 -8.97 19.52 -4.19
CA THR A 380 -9.52 20.01 -5.45
C THR A 380 -10.25 21.34 -5.34
N ASP A 381 -10.67 21.75 -4.13
CA ASP A 381 -11.26 23.08 -3.86
C ASP A 381 -10.16 24.13 -3.70
N LEU A 382 -8.95 23.73 -3.29
CA LEU A 382 -7.78 24.57 -3.13
C LEU A 382 -7.02 24.73 -4.44
N ASP A 383 -6.78 23.62 -5.14
CA ASP A 383 -6.10 23.56 -6.42
C ASP A 383 -6.73 22.49 -7.32
N SER A 384 -7.34 22.91 -8.42
CA SER A 384 -7.95 22.01 -9.40
C SER A 384 -6.95 21.09 -10.11
N GLN A 385 -5.65 21.37 -10.01
CA GLN A 385 -4.54 20.58 -10.54
C GLN A 385 -3.76 19.86 -9.43
N SER A 386 -4.36 19.76 -8.22
CA SER A 386 -3.73 19.09 -7.08
C SER A 386 -3.24 17.69 -7.45
N ASP A 387 -2.08 17.32 -6.90
CA ASP A 387 -1.48 16.00 -7.14
C ASP A 387 -2.32 14.88 -6.52
N LEU A 388 -2.31 13.71 -7.16
CA LEU A 388 -3.13 12.59 -6.71
C LEU A 388 -2.74 12.08 -5.31
N ASP A 389 -1.43 12.05 -5.04
CA ASP A 389 -0.86 11.46 -3.82
C ASP A 389 -0.67 12.49 -2.71
N THR A 390 -0.07 13.63 -3.03
CA THR A 390 0.23 14.68 -2.05
C THR A 390 -0.86 15.74 -1.92
N GLY A 391 -1.85 15.73 -2.81
CA GLY A 391 -2.94 16.69 -2.78
C GLY A 391 -2.54 18.11 -3.20
N ALA A 392 -3.16 19.11 -2.56
CA ALA A 392 -2.80 20.53 -2.70
C ALA A 392 -1.67 20.90 -1.73
N SER A 393 -1.07 22.10 -1.93
CA SER A 393 -0.08 22.60 -0.99
C SER A 393 -0.67 22.80 0.42
N ASP A 394 0.03 22.36 1.45
CA ASP A 394 -0.31 22.59 2.86
C ASP A 394 -0.45 24.06 3.21
N SER A 395 0.27 24.95 2.51
CA SER A 395 0.13 26.39 2.69
C SER A 395 -1.25 26.89 2.27
N LEU A 396 -1.86 26.30 1.22
CA LEU A 396 -3.18 26.70 0.75
C LEU A 396 -4.28 26.28 1.73
N VAL A 397 -4.18 25.11 2.36
CA VAL A 397 -5.15 24.74 3.40
C VAL A 397 -4.99 25.65 4.62
N SER A 398 -3.77 26.03 5.01
CA SER A 398 -3.53 27.00 6.07
C SER A 398 -4.15 28.36 5.77
N ASP A 399 -4.02 28.85 4.52
CA ASP A 399 -4.65 30.08 4.08
C ASP A 399 -6.18 30.00 4.15
N ARG A 400 -6.76 28.90 3.69
CA ARG A 400 -8.21 28.66 3.76
C ARG A 400 -8.71 28.66 5.19
N VAL A 401 -8.02 28.03 6.12
CA VAL A 401 -8.36 28.06 7.54
C VAL A 401 -8.30 29.47 8.09
N ILE A 402 -7.27 30.26 7.77
CA ILE A 402 -7.13 31.65 8.18
C ILE A 402 -8.31 32.50 7.66
N GLU A 403 -8.68 32.33 6.41
CA GLU A 403 -9.79 33.04 5.76
C GLU A 403 -11.14 32.75 6.45
N GLU A 404 -11.41 31.46 6.74
CA GLU A 404 -12.69 31.01 7.25
C GLU A 404 -12.76 30.99 8.79
N TRP A 405 -11.63 31.16 9.51
CA TRP A 405 -11.58 31.05 10.96
C TRP A 405 -12.58 31.93 11.70
N GLY A 406 -12.77 33.16 11.22
CA GLY A 406 -13.70 34.13 11.81
C GLY A 406 -15.19 33.82 11.57
N GLU A 407 -15.49 32.86 10.72
CA GLU A 407 -16.86 32.45 10.38
C GLU A 407 -17.37 31.33 11.31
N LEU A 408 -16.45 30.62 12.00
CA LEU A 408 -16.78 29.58 12.95
C LEU A 408 -17.56 30.14 14.15
N LYS A 409 -18.64 29.48 14.48
CA LYS A 409 -19.47 29.83 15.66
C LYS A 409 -18.99 29.03 16.87
N GLU A 410 -18.66 29.73 17.92
CA GLU A 410 -18.27 29.09 19.19
C GLU A 410 -19.51 28.51 19.93
N PRO A 411 -19.42 27.34 20.56
CA PRO A 411 -18.27 26.44 20.54
C PRO A 411 -18.17 25.64 19.25
N PHE A 412 -16.96 25.24 18.86
CA PHE A 412 -16.76 24.46 17.63
C PHE A 412 -15.81 23.27 17.84
N PHE A 413 -15.93 22.28 16.93
CA PHE A 413 -14.97 21.21 16.70
C PHE A 413 -14.50 21.29 15.25
N ALA A 414 -13.20 21.45 15.06
CA ALA A 414 -12.59 21.59 13.74
C ALA A 414 -11.42 20.63 13.56
N VAL A 415 -11.21 20.20 12.31
CA VAL A 415 -10.06 19.37 11.92
C VAL A 415 -9.38 20.00 10.71
N VAL A 416 -8.07 20.15 10.80
CA VAL A 416 -7.21 20.49 9.66
C VAL A 416 -6.29 19.31 9.39
N HIS A 417 -6.34 18.75 8.18
CA HIS A 417 -5.58 17.56 7.80
C HIS A 417 -4.61 17.92 6.65
N TYR A 418 -3.31 17.84 6.93
CA TYR A 418 -2.22 18.13 6.04
C TYR A 418 -1.73 16.86 5.34
N SER A 419 -1.28 16.95 4.08
CA SER A 419 -0.94 15.78 3.27
C SER A 419 0.41 15.83 2.56
N ASN A 420 1.13 16.94 2.61
CA ASN A 420 2.34 17.10 1.78
C ASN A 420 3.52 16.24 2.26
N VAL A 421 3.46 15.68 3.47
CA VAL A 421 4.44 14.71 3.97
C VAL A 421 4.20 13.29 3.43
N HIS A 422 3.10 13.05 2.73
CA HIS A 422 2.89 11.80 1.98
C HIS A 422 3.85 11.70 0.79
N PHE A 423 4.41 10.48 0.57
CA PHE A 423 5.20 10.23 -0.65
C PHE A 423 4.34 10.50 -1.91
N PRO A 424 4.83 11.19 -2.96
CA PRO A 424 6.24 11.52 -3.30
C PRO A 424 6.78 12.82 -2.68
N TYR A 425 6.18 13.34 -1.64
CA TYR A 425 6.61 14.50 -0.88
C TYR A 425 6.56 15.82 -1.64
N VAL A 426 6.03 16.87 -1.04
CA VAL A 426 6.09 18.24 -1.60
C VAL A 426 7.34 18.93 -1.07
N TYR A 427 8.37 19.00 -1.89
CA TYR A 427 9.68 19.54 -1.52
C TYR A 427 9.90 20.91 -2.14
N ASP A 428 10.51 21.82 -1.38
CA ASP A 428 10.95 23.13 -1.85
C ASP A 428 12.41 23.36 -1.44
N GLU A 429 13.29 23.54 -2.43
CA GLU A 429 14.72 23.71 -2.23
C GLU A 429 15.06 24.97 -1.43
N GLU A 430 14.27 26.04 -1.54
CA GLU A 430 14.46 27.29 -0.79
C GLU A 430 14.28 27.09 0.72
N PHE A 431 13.44 26.12 1.11
CA PHE A 431 13.11 25.82 2.51
C PHE A 431 13.63 24.45 2.94
N ALA A 432 14.84 24.07 2.55
CA ALA A 432 15.43 22.76 2.78
C ALA A 432 16.70 22.80 3.66
N PRO A 433 16.57 22.93 4.98
CA PRO A 433 17.73 23.06 5.88
C PRO A 433 18.50 21.77 6.12
N PHE A 434 17.93 20.59 5.78
CA PHE A 434 18.57 19.30 5.95
C PHE A 434 19.25 18.86 4.67
N GLN A 435 20.60 18.92 4.64
CA GLN A 435 21.40 18.65 3.43
C GLN A 435 22.55 17.67 3.72
N PRO A 436 22.99 16.86 2.76
CA PRO A 436 22.45 16.72 1.41
C PRO A 436 21.08 16.03 1.38
N ALA A 437 20.23 16.38 0.41
CA ALA A 437 18.91 15.80 0.24
C ALA A 437 18.70 15.34 -1.22
N ASP A 438 18.17 14.13 -1.41
CA ASP A 438 17.94 13.54 -2.74
C ASP A 438 16.70 12.62 -2.70
N MET A 439 15.94 12.60 -3.80
CA MET A 439 14.81 11.68 -4.00
C MET A 439 15.24 10.27 -4.46
N ASP A 440 16.53 10.04 -4.62
CA ASP A 440 17.06 8.72 -4.99
C ASP A 440 16.83 7.71 -3.85
N LYS A 441 16.00 6.71 -4.14
CA LYS A 441 15.64 5.64 -3.21
C LYS A 441 16.66 4.50 -3.14
N SER A 442 17.87 4.65 -3.69
CA SER A 442 18.91 3.67 -3.54
C SER A 442 19.36 3.53 -2.08
N ALA A 443 19.81 2.34 -1.69
CA ALA A 443 20.24 2.13 -0.30
C ALA A 443 21.45 2.98 0.07
N GLU A 444 22.29 3.30 -0.91
CA GLU A 444 23.49 4.14 -0.76
C GLU A 444 23.15 5.59 -0.43
N LYS A 445 21.97 6.06 -0.84
CA LYS A 445 21.49 7.42 -0.62
C LYS A 445 20.38 7.52 0.44
N ASN A 446 20.24 6.51 1.27
CA ASN A 446 19.12 6.43 2.22
C ASN A 446 19.07 7.62 3.18
N GLU A 447 20.22 8.14 3.66
CA GLU A 447 20.25 9.31 4.53
C GLU A 447 19.89 10.60 3.79
N GLU A 448 20.29 10.74 2.51
CA GLU A 448 19.90 11.86 1.67
C GLU A 448 18.38 11.86 1.41
N PHE A 449 17.80 10.67 1.25
CA PHE A 449 16.36 10.50 1.11
C PHE A 449 15.60 10.83 2.41
N LYS A 450 16.15 10.44 3.58
CA LYS A 450 15.62 10.87 4.88
C LYS A 450 15.70 12.39 5.07
N ASN A 451 16.77 13.03 4.63
CA ASN A 451 16.90 14.47 4.68
C ASN A 451 15.90 15.17 3.76
N TYR A 452 15.60 14.58 2.60
CA TYR A 452 14.54 15.07 1.72
C TYR A 452 13.18 15.06 2.45
N TYR A 453 12.83 13.95 3.10
CA TYR A 453 11.64 13.84 3.92
C TYR A 453 11.62 14.82 5.10
N ARG A 454 12.74 14.98 5.85
CA ARG A 454 12.85 15.97 6.94
C ARG A 454 12.58 17.41 6.47
N ASN A 455 13.01 17.76 5.26
CA ASN A 455 12.73 19.08 4.67
C ASN A 455 11.24 19.26 4.37
N VAL A 456 10.55 18.20 3.96
CA VAL A 456 9.11 18.26 3.71
C VAL A 456 8.33 18.42 5.02
N VAL A 457 8.69 17.71 6.07
CA VAL A 457 8.14 17.91 7.42
C VAL A 457 8.39 19.36 7.90
N TYR A 458 9.58 19.90 7.64
CA TYR A 458 9.91 21.29 7.97
C TYR A 458 9.02 22.29 7.21
N LEU A 459 8.78 22.07 5.94
CA LEU A 459 7.92 22.92 5.12
C LEU A 459 6.45 22.86 5.58
N SER A 460 5.95 21.68 5.92
CA SER A 460 4.61 21.51 6.49
C SER A 460 4.49 22.19 7.87
N ASP A 461 5.51 22.08 8.73
CA ASP A 461 5.54 22.76 10.03
C ASP A 461 5.52 24.30 9.90
N MET A 462 6.11 24.86 8.81
CA MET A 462 5.98 26.28 8.51
C MET A 462 4.53 26.68 8.24
N ALA A 463 3.81 25.88 7.45
CA ALA A 463 2.40 26.12 7.13
C ALA A 463 1.52 26.03 8.40
N VAL A 464 1.72 25.00 9.20
CA VAL A 464 1.03 24.83 10.51
C VAL A 464 1.35 25.97 11.45
N GLY A 465 2.64 26.33 11.60
CA GLY A 465 3.09 27.41 12.48
C GLY A 465 2.48 28.73 12.11
N ARG A 466 2.37 29.05 10.81
CA ARG A 466 1.73 30.26 10.31
C ARG A 466 0.24 30.30 10.66
N MET A 467 -0.47 29.21 10.41
CA MET A 467 -1.89 29.08 10.74
C MET A 467 -2.12 29.24 12.26
N LEU A 468 -1.37 28.51 13.08
CA LEU A 468 -1.52 28.56 14.54
C LEU A 468 -1.14 29.92 15.13
N SER A 469 -0.13 30.61 14.55
CA SER A 469 0.21 31.96 14.95
C SER A 469 -0.95 32.93 14.75
N TYR A 470 -1.58 32.89 13.57
CA TYR A 470 -2.79 33.69 13.31
C TYR A 470 -3.93 33.35 14.30
N ILE A 471 -4.22 32.05 14.46
CA ILE A 471 -5.28 31.58 15.36
C ILE A 471 -5.06 32.10 16.77
N ARG A 472 -3.85 31.99 17.33
CA ARG A 472 -3.53 32.42 18.69
C ARG A 472 -3.71 33.93 18.94
N ASP A 473 -3.65 34.75 17.90
CA ASP A 473 -3.89 36.19 17.99
C ASP A 473 -5.39 36.53 18.07
N THR A 474 -6.28 35.60 17.68
CA THR A 474 -7.74 35.81 17.73
C THR A 474 -8.33 35.50 19.10
N ASP A 475 -9.48 36.11 19.42
CA ASP A 475 -10.18 35.84 20.67
C ASP A 475 -10.69 34.39 20.77
N ALA A 476 -11.18 33.82 19.66
CA ALA A 476 -11.57 32.42 19.61
C ALA A 476 -10.36 31.50 19.83
N GLY A 477 -9.21 31.80 19.22
CA GLY A 477 -7.98 31.04 19.38
C GLY A 477 -7.44 31.01 20.81
N LYS A 478 -7.58 32.09 21.57
CA LYS A 478 -7.23 32.15 23.00
C LYS A 478 -8.08 31.21 23.88
N ARG A 479 -9.19 30.68 23.32
CA ARG A 479 -10.10 29.72 23.98
C ARG A 479 -10.11 28.37 23.32
N THR A 480 -9.24 28.14 22.33
CA THR A 480 -9.18 26.90 21.55
C THR A 480 -8.10 25.96 22.09
N VAL A 481 -8.50 24.74 22.44
CA VAL A 481 -7.56 23.64 22.69
C VAL A 481 -7.16 23.05 21.35
N VAL A 482 -5.84 22.93 21.12
CA VAL A 482 -5.29 22.34 19.91
C VAL A 482 -4.67 20.98 20.25
N VAL A 483 -5.07 19.95 19.53
CA VAL A 483 -4.47 18.62 19.57
C VAL A 483 -3.74 18.40 18.26
N TYR A 484 -2.50 17.96 18.33
CA TYR A 484 -1.65 17.68 17.18
C TYR A 484 -1.22 16.24 17.18
N THR A 485 -1.29 15.59 16.02
CA THR A 485 -0.68 14.28 15.76
C THR A 485 -0.47 14.06 14.27
N SER A 486 0.18 12.94 13.93
CA SER A 486 0.15 12.36 12.58
C SER A 486 -0.71 11.10 12.58
N ASP A 487 -1.20 10.72 11.42
CA ASP A 487 -1.98 9.49 11.26
C ASP A 487 -1.11 8.23 11.42
N HIS A 488 0.09 8.21 10.84
CA HIS A 488 1.13 7.18 11.00
C HIS A 488 2.51 7.78 10.72
N GLY A 489 3.55 6.96 10.76
CA GLY A 489 4.92 7.30 10.40
C GLY A 489 5.31 6.83 9.01
N GLU A 490 6.63 6.69 8.77
CA GLU A 490 7.21 6.35 7.47
C GLU A 490 8.51 5.56 7.66
N SER A 491 8.69 4.43 6.99
CA SER A 491 9.90 3.61 7.04
C SER A 491 10.94 4.05 6.02
N PHE A 492 12.21 4.10 6.44
CA PHE A 492 13.38 4.40 5.60
C PHE A 492 14.41 3.28 5.70
N ARG A 493 13.97 2.04 5.57
CA ARG A 493 14.78 0.81 5.61
C ARG A 493 15.34 0.42 6.98
N GLU A 494 14.81 0.93 8.07
CA GLU A 494 15.18 0.47 9.40
C GLU A 494 14.98 -1.05 9.50
N HIS A 495 13.81 -1.54 9.07
CA HIS A 495 13.51 -2.98 8.90
C HIS A 495 13.43 -3.36 7.43
N TRP A 496 14.36 -2.83 6.57
CA TRP A 496 14.51 -3.06 5.13
C TRP A 496 13.32 -2.64 4.25
N GLN A 497 12.25 -2.17 4.85
CA GLN A 497 11.07 -1.63 4.15
C GLN A 497 11.26 -0.14 3.82
N LEU A 498 10.52 0.36 2.86
CA LEU A 498 10.49 1.77 2.48
C LEU A 498 9.05 2.19 2.28
N GLY A 499 8.67 3.32 2.86
CA GLY A 499 7.29 3.78 2.84
C GLY A 499 6.53 3.33 4.10
N HIS A 500 5.23 3.25 3.99
CA HIS A 500 4.32 2.81 5.05
C HIS A 500 3.40 1.69 4.55
N THR A 501 2.44 1.24 5.36
CA THR A 501 1.51 0.14 5.08
C THR A 501 2.14 -1.25 5.04
N SER A 502 3.43 -1.38 5.34
CA SER A 502 4.15 -2.64 5.19
C SER A 502 4.45 -3.35 6.49
N SER A 503 4.35 -2.66 7.62
CA SER A 503 4.62 -3.24 8.95
C SER A 503 3.84 -2.53 10.05
N VAL A 504 4.10 -2.91 11.29
CA VAL A 504 3.66 -2.20 12.50
C VAL A 504 4.84 -1.85 13.41
N TYR A 505 6.03 -1.74 12.83
CA TYR A 505 7.21 -1.23 13.54
C TYR A 505 7.05 0.23 13.93
N ASP A 506 7.77 0.67 14.95
CA ASP A 506 7.63 2.02 15.50
C ASP A 506 7.96 3.13 14.50
N GLU A 507 8.82 2.91 13.49
CA GLU A 507 9.01 3.88 12.41
C GLU A 507 7.75 4.15 11.59
N GLU A 508 6.80 3.21 11.55
CA GLU A 508 5.52 3.38 10.87
C GLU A 508 4.36 3.73 11.81
N ILE A 509 4.48 3.54 13.13
CA ILE A 509 3.37 3.77 14.05
C ILE A 509 3.68 4.73 15.21
N HIS A 510 4.94 5.02 15.55
CA HIS A 510 5.29 6.01 16.57
C HIS A 510 5.24 7.42 15.98
N VAL A 511 4.23 8.18 16.37
CA VAL A 511 3.87 9.48 15.80
C VAL A 511 4.08 10.61 16.79
N PRO A 512 4.32 11.86 16.34
CA PRO A 512 4.35 12.99 17.23
C PRO A 512 2.96 13.26 17.82
N GLY A 513 2.93 13.68 19.08
CA GLY A 513 1.70 14.09 19.74
C GLY A 513 1.93 15.20 20.76
N TRP A 514 1.02 16.17 20.79
CA TRP A 514 0.96 17.16 21.87
C TRP A 514 -0.43 17.82 21.94
N VAL A 515 -0.75 18.35 23.12
CA VAL A 515 -1.94 19.17 23.36
C VAL A 515 -1.48 20.57 23.77
N ASP A 516 -1.96 21.60 23.08
CA ASP A 516 -1.75 22.99 23.49
C ASP A 516 -3.08 23.58 23.95
N ALA A 517 -3.07 24.06 25.19
CA ALA A 517 -4.24 24.60 25.85
C ALA A 517 -3.92 25.95 26.46
N PRO A 518 -4.53 27.04 25.97
CA PRO A 518 -4.35 28.36 26.58
C PRO A 518 -4.75 28.36 28.05
N PRO A 519 -4.12 29.21 28.90
CA PRO A 519 -4.40 29.26 30.32
C PRO A 519 -5.89 29.41 30.64
N GLY A 520 -6.41 28.54 31.51
CA GLY A 520 -7.81 28.55 31.94
C GLY A 520 -8.79 27.83 31.00
N THR A 521 -8.32 27.24 29.90
CA THR A 521 -9.18 26.40 29.02
C THR A 521 -9.37 24.99 29.58
N LEU A 522 -8.39 24.48 30.31
CA LEU A 522 -8.45 23.18 31.01
C LEU A 522 -8.70 23.37 32.50
N ALA A 523 -9.30 22.39 33.16
CA ALA A 523 -9.34 22.27 34.58
C ALA A 523 -7.96 21.80 35.14
N PRO A 524 -7.60 22.10 36.39
CA PRO A 524 -6.32 21.66 36.94
C PRO A 524 -6.08 20.15 36.89
N GLU A 525 -7.15 19.37 37.08
CA GLU A 525 -7.11 17.90 37.00
C GLU A 525 -6.84 17.39 35.60
N GLU A 526 -7.39 18.08 34.58
CA GLU A 526 -7.16 17.77 33.16
C GLU A 526 -5.70 18.06 32.76
N GLU A 527 -5.18 19.24 33.21
CA GLU A 527 -3.76 19.59 33.00
C GLU A 527 -2.81 18.61 33.70
N GLU A 528 -3.13 18.20 34.96
CA GLU A 528 -2.33 17.22 35.67
C GLU A 528 -2.32 15.86 34.98
N SER A 529 -3.47 15.42 34.42
CA SER A 529 -3.56 14.19 33.69
C SER A 529 -2.76 14.24 32.41
N LEU A 530 -2.82 15.33 31.61
CA LEU A 530 -2.03 15.52 30.42
C LEU A 530 -0.52 15.58 30.72
N ARG A 531 -0.09 16.20 31.83
CA ARG A 531 1.31 16.15 32.23
C ARG A 531 1.78 14.75 32.58
N ALA A 532 0.93 13.94 33.19
CA ALA A 532 1.24 12.54 33.48
C ALA A 532 1.34 11.70 32.22
N ALA A 533 0.50 11.96 31.21
CA ALA A 533 0.50 11.25 29.94
C ALA A 533 1.79 11.42 29.12
N ARG A 534 2.65 12.37 29.45
CA ARG A 534 3.87 12.72 28.71
C ARG A 534 4.75 11.53 28.33
N ASP A 535 5.03 10.66 29.28
CA ASP A 535 5.93 9.51 29.12
C ASP A 535 5.18 8.16 29.19
N GLU A 536 3.84 8.20 29.31
CA GLU A 536 2.97 7.03 29.28
C GLU A 536 2.70 6.57 27.85
N LEU A 537 2.54 5.27 27.65
CA LEU A 537 2.09 4.70 26.38
C LEU A 537 0.64 5.11 26.15
N VAL A 538 0.40 5.83 25.06
CA VAL A 538 -0.91 6.33 24.64
C VAL A 538 -1.13 6.05 23.16
N TRP A 539 -2.39 6.00 22.74
CA TRP A 539 -2.80 5.47 21.45
C TRP A 539 -3.70 6.42 20.69
N HIS A 540 -3.80 6.28 19.38
CA HIS A 540 -4.83 6.97 18.60
C HIS A 540 -6.24 6.63 19.10
N LEU A 541 -6.46 5.43 19.62
CA LEU A 541 -7.74 5.04 20.24
C LEU A 541 -8.12 5.90 21.47
N ASP A 542 -7.15 6.56 22.11
CA ASP A 542 -7.40 7.49 23.24
C ASP A 542 -7.84 8.88 22.74
N LEU A 543 -7.63 9.20 21.46
CA LEU A 543 -7.89 10.55 20.94
C LEU A 543 -9.39 10.86 20.83
N ALA A 544 -10.21 9.95 20.27
CA ALA A 544 -11.65 10.19 20.20
C ALA A 544 -12.28 10.35 21.58
N PRO A 545 -12.00 9.49 22.59
CA PRO A 545 -12.39 9.74 23.98
C PRO A 545 -11.91 11.09 24.50
N THR A 546 -10.67 11.50 24.20
CA THR A 546 -10.11 12.79 24.61
C THR A 546 -10.87 13.97 23.99
N PHE A 547 -11.19 13.91 22.71
CA PHE A 547 -11.99 14.93 22.05
C PHE A 547 -13.37 15.02 22.66
N LEU A 548 -14.04 13.89 22.88
CA LEU A 548 -15.36 13.85 23.49
C LEU A 548 -15.35 14.43 24.93
N ASP A 549 -14.28 14.19 25.68
CA ASP A 549 -14.13 14.76 27.01
C ASP A 549 -13.84 16.27 26.96
N LEU A 550 -12.94 16.72 26.07
CA LEU A 550 -12.69 18.14 25.81
C LEU A 550 -13.96 18.89 25.38
N LEU A 551 -14.82 18.26 24.59
CA LEU A 551 -16.13 18.79 24.21
C LEU A 551 -17.17 18.71 25.35
N GLY A 552 -16.83 18.08 26.49
CA GLY A 552 -17.73 17.91 27.63
C GLY A 552 -18.83 16.88 27.40
N LEU A 553 -18.62 15.93 26.49
CA LEU A 553 -19.60 14.92 26.07
C LEU A 553 -19.33 13.54 26.66
N TRP A 554 -18.12 13.26 27.16
CA TRP A 554 -17.72 11.92 27.59
C TRP A 554 -18.63 11.25 28.60
N ASP A 555 -19.21 12.01 29.51
CA ASP A 555 -20.12 11.51 30.54
C ASP A 555 -21.61 11.62 30.16
N ASP A 556 -21.93 12.08 28.95
CA ASP A 556 -23.32 12.16 28.51
C ASP A 556 -23.94 10.75 28.43
N PRO A 557 -25.11 10.53 29.07
CA PRO A 557 -25.78 9.23 29.04
C PRO A 557 -26.11 8.74 27.62
N GLY A 558 -26.35 9.65 26.68
CA GLY A 558 -26.60 9.33 25.27
C GLY A 558 -25.39 8.74 24.58
N LEU A 559 -24.17 9.07 25.02
CA LEU A 559 -22.93 8.54 24.45
C LEU A 559 -22.61 7.13 24.92
N ARG A 560 -23.18 6.66 26.04
CA ARG A 560 -22.81 5.38 26.67
C ARG A 560 -22.82 4.16 25.71
N PRO A 561 -23.83 3.95 24.85
CA PRO A 561 -23.83 2.81 23.94
C PRO A 561 -22.66 2.81 22.96
N PHE A 562 -22.14 3.99 22.60
CA PHE A 562 -21.01 4.16 21.68
C PHE A 562 -19.66 4.01 22.37
N ARG A 563 -19.58 4.44 23.63
CA ARG A 563 -18.37 4.25 24.48
C ARG A 563 -18.01 2.78 24.65
N ASP A 564 -18.99 1.88 24.67
CA ASP A 564 -18.77 0.44 24.82
C ASP A 564 -18.01 -0.16 23.60
N HIS A 565 -17.98 0.57 22.47
CA HIS A 565 -17.18 0.22 21.29
C HIS A 565 -15.80 0.91 21.26
N MET A 566 -15.56 1.88 22.13
CA MET A 566 -14.28 2.58 22.26
C MET A 566 -13.39 1.85 23.25
N MET A 567 -12.16 1.58 22.86
CA MET A 567 -11.18 0.91 23.73
C MET A 567 -10.37 1.90 24.56
N GLY A 568 -10.16 3.10 24.02
CA GLY A 568 -9.32 4.13 24.61
C GLY A 568 -9.98 4.88 25.76
N HIS A 569 -9.17 5.64 26.49
CA HIS A 569 -9.58 6.50 27.59
C HIS A 569 -9.19 7.95 27.34
N PRO A 570 -9.95 8.94 27.82
CA PRO A 570 -9.59 10.36 27.68
C PRO A 570 -8.24 10.66 28.35
N LEU A 571 -7.30 11.26 27.62
CA LEU A 571 -6.00 11.69 28.14
C LEU A 571 -6.14 12.84 29.18
N THR A 572 -7.27 13.51 29.19
CA THR A 572 -7.67 14.51 30.19
C THR A 572 -8.05 13.90 31.54
N ARG A 573 -8.14 12.57 31.63
CA ARG A 573 -8.45 11.80 32.82
C ARG A 573 -7.27 10.89 33.22
N ARG A 574 -7.25 10.44 34.47
CA ARG A 574 -6.17 9.56 34.96
C ARG A 574 -6.25 8.11 34.52
N GLU A 575 -7.42 7.69 34.04
CA GLU A 575 -7.61 6.33 33.51
C GLU A 575 -6.79 6.13 32.24
N ARG A 576 -6.18 4.95 32.09
CA ARG A 576 -5.41 4.55 30.92
C ARG A 576 -5.81 3.15 30.47
N THR A 577 -5.65 2.90 29.18
CA THR A 577 -5.86 1.59 28.60
C THR A 577 -4.81 0.61 29.13
N THR A 578 -5.26 -0.42 29.84
CA THR A 578 -4.41 -1.51 30.36
C THR A 578 -4.59 -2.81 29.59
N GLU A 579 -5.64 -2.88 28.77
CA GLU A 579 -5.92 -4.03 27.89
C GLU A 579 -4.91 -4.08 26.74
N PRO A 580 -4.65 -5.27 26.19
CA PRO A 580 -3.84 -5.41 24.99
C PRO A 580 -4.43 -4.66 23.80
N VAL A 581 -3.64 -3.78 23.20
CA VAL A 581 -4.06 -2.90 22.10
C VAL A 581 -3.69 -3.53 20.76
N PRO A 582 -4.65 -3.69 19.82
CA PRO A 582 -4.38 -4.26 18.51
C PRO A 582 -3.70 -3.24 17.59
N LEU A 583 -2.74 -3.73 16.80
CA LEU A 583 -2.02 -3.00 15.77
C LEU A 583 -2.19 -3.72 14.43
N THR A 584 -2.40 -2.99 13.34
CA THR A 584 -2.56 -3.61 12.01
C THR A 584 -2.30 -2.64 10.87
N ASN A 585 -1.92 -3.17 9.73
CA ASN A 585 -1.90 -2.44 8.46
C ASN A 585 -3.09 -2.80 7.55
N CYS A 586 -3.93 -3.75 7.97
CA CYS A 586 -5.08 -4.25 7.19
C CYS A 586 -6.28 -4.50 8.08
N THR A 587 -7.47 -4.16 7.62
CA THR A 587 -8.73 -4.44 8.32
C THR A 587 -9.86 -4.73 7.34
N TRP A 588 -11.08 -4.82 7.87
CA TRP A 588 -12.30 -4.82 7.07
C TRP A 588 -12.54 -3.52 6.28
N LEU A 589 -11.99 -2.39 6.73
CA LEU A 589 -12.06 -1.11 6.01
C LEU A 589 -11.09 -1.06 4.85
N TRP A 590 -9.91 -1.66 5.02
CA TRP A 590 -8.83 -1.63 4.08
C TRP A 590 -8.11 -2.96 4.03
N GLU A 591 -8.10 -3.60 2.88
CA GLU A 591 -7.25 -4.75 2.61
C GLU A 591 -5.93 -4.30 2.00
N CYS A 592 -4.84 -4.90 2.40
CA CYS A 592 -3.51 -4.62 1.91
C CYS A 592 -2.85 -5.84 1.29
N ALA A 593 -1.83 -5.60 0.47
CA ALA A 593 -1.07 -6.67 -0.16
C ALA A 593 -0.20 -7.43 0.86
N PHE A 594 0.23 -6.76 1.94
CA PHE A 594 1.08 -7.29 3.01
C PHE A 594 0.34 -7.21 4.33
N ARG A 595 -0.12 -8.35 4.82
CA ARG A 595 -0.82 -8.40 6.10
C ARG A 595 0.18 -8.55 7.22
N ASN A 596 0.21 -7.53 8.07
CA ASN A 596 0.90 -7.55 9.33
C ASN A 596 -0.08 -7.16 10.41
N TRP A 597 0.07 -7.74 11.54
CA TRP A 597 -0.66 -7.36 12.72
C TRP A 597 0.22 -7.48 13.95
N GLY A 598 -0.12 -6.76 14.96
CA GLY A 598 0.57 -6.76 16.22
C GLY A 598 -0.39 -6.59 17.36
N MET A 599 0.14 -6.69 18.55
CA MET A 599 -0.57 -6.42 19.79
C MET A 599 0.40 -5.88 20.81
N MET A 600 0.00 -4.84 21.52
CA MET A 600 0.82 -4.29 22.60
C MET A 600 0.11 -4.34 23.94
N GLN A 601 0.88 -4.64 24.98
CA GLN A 601 0.46 -4.50 26.37
C GLN A 601 1.63 -3.95 27.19
N GLY A 602 1.45 -2.76 27.73
CA GLY A 602 2.58 -2.02 28.26
C GLY A 602 3.68 -1.88 27.20
N PRO A 603 4.96 -2.01 27.54
CA PRO A 603 6.06 -1.84 26.58
C PRO A 603 6.27 -3.04 25.65
N LEU A 604 5.62 -4.17 25.90
CA LEU A 604 5.77 -5.37 25.10
C LEU A 604 4.91 -5.28 23.85
N LYS A 605 5.55 -5.41 22.68
CA LYS A 605 4.93 -5.42 21.36
C LYS A 605 5.17 -6.75 20.68
N LEU A 606 4.08 -7.42 20.35
CA LEU A 606 4.06 -8.57 19.48
C LEU A 606 3.85 -8.11 18.05
N GLU A 607 4.64 -8.61 17.12
CA GLU A 607 4.42 -8.47 15.68
C GLU A 607 4.33 -9.84 15.02
N ALA A 608 3.42 -9.96 14.07
CA ALA A 608 3.25 -11.13 13.25
C ALA A 608 3.04 -10.73 11.79
N ARG A 609 3.74 -11.42 10.88
CA ARG A 609 3.75 -11.12 9.46
C ARG A 609 3.20 -12.28 8.64
N GLU A 610 2.52 -11.98 7.53
CA GLU A 610 1.88 -13.00 6.72
C GLU A 610 2.87 -14.00 6.08
N TRP A 611 4.08 -13.54 5.73
CA TRP A 611 5.04 -14.31 4.92
C TRP A 611 6.00 -15.18 5.72
N ASP A 612 6.21 -14.89 6.98
CA ASP A 612 6.93 -15.77 7.89
C ASP A 612 5.99 -16.31 8.96
N ASN A 613 6.30 -17.42 9.49
CA ASN A 613 5.48 -18.09 10.49
C ASN A 613 6.05 -17.85 11.90
N GLU A 614 6.58 -16.65 12.12
CA GLU A 614 7.26 -16.27 13.34
C GLU A 614 6.55 -15.12 14.04
N TYR A 615 6.55 -15.19 15.36
CA TYR A 615 6.17 -14.07 16.21
C TYR A 615 7.43 -13.33 16.64
N HIS A 616 7.42 -12.04 16.44
CA HIS A 616 8.46 -11.13 16.91
C HIS A 616 7.96 -10.42 18.15
N CYS A 617 8.79 -10.35 19.18
CA CYS A 617 8.47 -9.69 20.45
C CYS A 617 9.55 -8.66 20.76
N PHE A 618 9.13 -7.44 21.05
CA PHE A 618 10.02 -6.33 21.38
C PHE A 618 9.57 -5.63 22.66
N ASN A 619 10.52 -5.00 23.36
CA ASN A 619 10.22 -4.01 24.40
C ASN A 619 10.52 -2.63 23.81
N VAL A 620 9.51 -1.91 23.37
CA VAL A 620 9.68 -0.66 22.63
C VAL A 620 10.23 0.51 23.47
N LEU A 621 10.29 0.40 24.80
CA LEU A 621 10.92 1.41 25.66
C LEU A 621 12.41 1.15 25.87
N ASP A 622 12.83 -0.12 25.93
CA ASP A 622 14.22 -0.51 26.09
C ASP A 622 14.96 -0.68 24.74
N ASP A 623 14.21 -1.00 23.67
CA ASP A 623 14.68 -1.23 22.31
C ASP A 623 13.76 -0.46 21.33
N PRO A 624 13.80 0.88 21.30
CA PRO A 624 12.92 1.70 20.46
C PRO A 624 13.10 1.49 18.96
N ASP A 625 14.26 0.97 18.54
CA ASP A 625 14.53 0.62 17.14
C ASP A 625 14.15 -0.83 16.79
N GLU A 626 13.59 -1.60 17.74
CA GLU A 626 13.09 -2.96 17.57
C GLU A 626 14.07 -3.94 16.89
N LEU A 627 15.34 -3.85 17.27
CA LEU A 627 16.42 -4.65 16.70
C LEU A 627 16.59 -6.01 17.38
N HIS A 628 16.08 -6.19 18.60
CA HIS A 628 16.30 -7.35 19.44
C HIS A 628 15.00 -8.12 19.67
N ASN A 629 14.72 -9.08 18.78
CA ASN A 629 13.58 -9.97 18.99
C ASN A 629 13.78 -10.85 20.25
N LEU A 630 12.94 -10.62 21.24
CA LEU A 630 12.95 -11.35 22.53
C LEU A 630 12.34 -12.77 22.42
N GLY A 631 11.71 -13.08 21.28
CA GLY A 631 11.01 -14.34 21.05
C GLY A 631 9.58 -14.37 21.60
N GLU A 632 8.78 -15.28 21.06
CA GLU A 632 7.33 -15.39 21.34
C GLU A 632 7.00 -15.49 22.82
N GLN A 633 7.81 -16.20 23.60
CA GLN A 633 7.55 -16.42 25.04
C GLN A 633 7.63 -15.14 25.87
N ALA A 634 8.44 -14.17 25.47
CA ALA A 634 8.56 -12.89 26.16
C ALA A 634 7.28 -12.06 26.06
N CYS A 635 6.52 -12.24 24.97
CA CYS A 635 5.24 -11.56 24.75
C CYS A 635 4.01 -12.37 25.21
N ALA A 636 4.17 -13.49 25.93
CA ALA A 636 2.99 -14.23 26.43
C ALA A 636 2.17 -13.34 27.40
N PRO A 637 0.82 -13.29 27.30
CA PRO A 637 -0.07 -14.11 26.48
C PRO A 637 -0.50 -13.49 25.13
N LEU A 638 0.18 -12.44 24.64
CA LEU A 638 -0.22 -11.67 23.45
C LEU A 638 -0.44 -12.53 22.17
N PRO A 639 0.34 -13.59 21.87
CA PRO A 639 0.08 -14.43 20.71
C PRO A 639 -1.30 -15.08 20.70
N ASP A 640 -1.78 -15.55 21.85
CA ASP A 640 -3.11 -16.16 21.98
C ASP A 640 -4.23 -15.12 21.89
N LEU A 641 -4.03 -13.97 22.50
CA LEU A 641 -4.97 -12.85 22.42
C LEU A 641 -5.07 -12.31 20.99
N ALA A 642 -3.95 -12.17 20.29
CA ALA A 642 -3.94 -11.74 18.90
C ALA A 642 -4.72 -12.72 18.01
N ARG A 643 -4.53 -14.02 18.18
CA ARG A 643 -5.31 -15.05 17.44
C ARG A 643 -6.82 -14.95 17.67
N SER A 644 -7.25 -14.60 18.87
CA SER A 644 -8.67 -14.41 19.18
C SER A 644 -9.23 -13.09 18.68
N THR A 645 -8.39 -12.07 18.55
CA THR A 645 -8.78 -10.70 18.17
C THR A 645 -8.87 -10.54 16.64
N PHE A 646 -7.89 -11.10 15.91
CA PHE A 646 -7.80 -10.95 14.47
C PHE A 646 -8.47 -12.11 13.72
N HIS A 647 -9.76 -12.06 13.54
CA HIS A 647 -10.54 -13.15 12.92
C HIS A 647 -10.20 -13.40 11.44
N VAL A 648 -9.68 -12.42 10.73
CA VAL A 648 -9.39 -12.46 9.28
C VAL A 648 -7.92 -12.29 8.95
N MET A 649 -7.09 -12.05 9.94
CA MET A 649 -5.67 -11.82 9.74
C MET A 649 -4.92 -13.14 9.56
N PRO A 650 -3.66 -13.11 9.09
CA PRO A 650 -2.92 -14.31 8.76
C PRO A 650 -3.03 -15.34 9.88
N ASN A 651 -3.38 -16.58 9.53
CA ASN A 651 -3.27 -17.69 10.45
C ASN A 651 -1.78 -17.97 10.65
N ILE A 652 -1.16 -17.23 11.54
CA ILE A 652 0.19 -17.50 11.97
C ILE A 652 0.12 -18.71 12.86
N THR A 653 0.67 -19.79 12.34
CA THR A 653 0.80 -21.02 13.12
C THR A 653 2.12 -20.99 13.85
N PRO A 654 2.17 -21.14 15.15
CA PRO A 654 3.42 -21.21 15.89
C PRO A 654 4.38 -22.23 15.29
N PRO A 655 5.70 -22.01 15.35
CA PRO A 655 6.67 -22.97 14.86
C PRO A 655 6.38 -24.39 15.34
N GLY A 656 6.40 -25.36 14.42
CA GLY A 656 6.16 -26.78 14.72
C GLY A 656 4.70 -27.24 14.74
N ARG A 657 3.72 -26.35 14.53
CA ARG A 657 2.33 -26.77 14.28
C ARG A 657 2.04 -26.83 12.78
N PRO A 658 1.38 -27.89 12.27
CA PRO A 658 1.01 -27.95 10.86
C PRO A 658 -0.04 -26.89 10.52
N HIS A 659 0.08 -26.26 9.36
CA HIS A 659 -0.94 -25.36 8.80
C HIS A 659 -2.20 -26.15 8.41
N THR A 660 -3.03 -26.51 9.38
CA THR A 660 -4.22 -27.35 9.14
C THR A 660 -5.42 -26.57 8.63
N ASP A 661 -5.39 -25.24 8.66
CA ASP A 661 -6.55 -24.39 8.37
C ASP A 661 -6.45 -23.51 7.13
N TRP A 662 -5.47 -23.75 6.27
CA TRP A 662 -5.39 -23.10 4.97
C TRP A 662 -6.54 -23.59 4.07
N GLY A 663 -7.63 -22.85 4.02
CA GLY A 663 -8.72 -23.11 3.08
C GLY A 663 -10.07 -23.46 3.67
N LYS A 664 -10.25 -23.39 4.96
CA LYS A 664 -11.58 -23.43 5.55
C LYS A 664 -12.08 -22.03 5.81
N LYS A 665 -12.54 -21.39 4.78
CA LYS A 665 -13.71 -20.56 4.55
C LYS A 665 -13.59 -19.79 3.27
#